data_b9606cb8ca79cb4ed1a162e3030926de
#
_entry.id   b9606cb8ca79cb4ed1a162e3030926de
#
_cell.length_a   1.000
_cell.length_b   1.000
_cell.length_c   1.000
_cell.angle_alpha   90.00
_cell.angle_beta   90.00
_cell.angle_gamma   90.00
#
_symmetry.space_group_name_H-M   'P 1'
#
loop_
_entity.id
_entity.type
_entity.pdbx_description
1 polymer ?
#
loop_
_entity_poly.entity_id
_entity_poly.type
_entity_poly.pdbx_seq_one_letter_code
_entity_poly.pdbx_strand_id
1 'polypeptide(L)'
;FSVSLPEAGSYYFHMSSIGKIPARRKVSVSAQSPVWNVGKLYMKDDARTLGEVRVSAQRPLVKVDIDKLVYNLEEDPEAKVSNTLDMLRKVPMVTVDGDDNIQLKGNSNFKIYMNGRPSGLLSSNPSAVLKSLPASSIKDIEVITDPGARYDAEGVSGIINIIMVRRVLDGYTGTVSAEVTANEAYGGGTFVSLKAGKLGLTANYNLEYEREPIADITSFRENLSDDANRYLSQIGEHWEREKMHRGYLEGTFEIDSMNLISVDANLFRKRQKEFSDLSVEMRDMNRDLIYAYDRFSQNQPVFGSVEVNANYQHETRRKGELLTLSYRFTNDPNDDENRMRITGTSNYSDFLQWDTNRAKTNEHTGQLDYIRPIAGGHDLETGVKYILRQTDSEITQRLYDETSGNWHEPSGSFVDFSHTQHIYSVYLGGTFRWNKLGIKAGVRAEGTSLDVSYSNDLTKDFHSNFVDIVPNVTLSYSIGQSQQIRLGYNMRIQRAGIDYLNPYVDERDPLNVSYGNPDLDSEKSNSVNLNYTLFTQKFNINASVSHAFVNNSIEQYTFMDTERPNVSVSTYGNIGKRHQTGFSLYMNWSPVPLFRFFMNGGVDYISMENEERNLSNSGWSGRAFAGVQFSFPKDFRLNMNAGYMLPKIQLQGKRSDFLFHGITLNKDFFHKKLTFSVYCKSPLMKTWKMENKTYNNAFTLYETENKVMREFGISVSYRFGSLTDTFRKIKRGIVNDDVKDCGGKDVD
;
A
#
# COMPACT_ATOMS: atom_id res chain seq x y z
N PHE A 1 -65.43 0.00 47.31
CA PHE A 1 -66.49 -0.69 46.56
C PHE A 1 -67.08 -1.80 47.40
N SER A 2 -68.33 -2.19 47.15
CA SER A 2 -69.02 -3.31 47.81
C SER A 2 -69.43 -4.31 46.73
N VAL A 3 -69.40 -5.61 47.08
CA VAL A 3 -69.79 -6.69 46.17
C VAL A 3 -70.82 -7.53 46.91
N SER A 4 -71.99 -7.78 46.33
CA SER A 4 -72.98 -8.69 46.83
C SER A 4 -72.65 -10.12 46.38
N LEU A 5 -72.60 -11.05 47.35
CA LEU A 5 -72.34 -12.46 47.09
C LEU A 5 -73.66 -13.23 47.04
N PRO A 6 -73.81 -14.20 46.13
CA PRO A 6 -75.09 -14.88 45.88
C PRO A 6 -75.56 -15.79 47.08
N GLU A 7 -74.58 -16.35 47.79
CA GLU A 7 -74.86 -17.32 48.90
C GLU A 7 -73.82 -17.20 50.02
N ALA A 8 -74.13 -17.71 51.18
CA ALA A 8 -73.22 -17.86 52.31
C ALA A 8 -72.16 -18.93 51.93
N GLY A 9 -70.90 -18.60 52.10
CA GLY A 9 -69.82 -19.50 51.69
C GLY A 9 -68.39 -18.90 51.81
N SER A 10 -67.42 -19.67 51.43
CA SER A 10 -66.02 -19.22 51.39
C SER A 10 -65.61 -18.75 49.96
N TYR A 11 -65.18 -17.55 49.86
CA TYR A 11 -64.79 -16.91 48.62
C TYR A 11 -63.36 -16.49 48.70
N TYR A 12 -62.74 -16.27 47.50
CA TYR A 12 -61.45 -15.65 47.41
C TYR A 12 -61.56 -14.28 46.73
N PHE A 13 -61.16 -13.25 47.46
CA PHE A 13 -60.98 -11.93 46.87
C PHE A 13 -59.67 -11.88 46.23
N HIS A 14 -59.64 -11.65 44.89
CA HIS A 14 -58.47 -11.59 44.10
C HIS A 14 -58.25 -10.15 43.59
N MET A 15 -57.04 -9.61 43.83
CA MET A 15 -56.64 -8.28 43.39
C MET A 15 -55.51 -8.41 42.42
N SER A 16 -55.57 -7.70 41.30
CA SER A 16 -54.49 -7.55 40.34
C SER A 16 -54.42 -6.11 39.87
N SER A 17 -53.23 -5.62 39.72
CA SER A 17 -52.91 -4.28 39.12
C SER A 17 -51.56 -4.34 38.38
N ILE A 18 -51.43 -3.56 37.38
CA ILE A 18 -50.17 -3.47 36.63
C ILE A 18 -49.04 -2.99 37.57
N GLY A 19 -47.94 -3.72 37.60
CA GLY A 19 -46.78 -3.41 38.45
C GLY A 19 -46.92 -3.82 39.92
N LYS A 20 -47.93 -4.62 40.27
CA LYS A 20 -48.15 -5.15 41.62
C LYS A 20 -48.24 -6.67 41.61
N ILE A 21 -47.74 -7.30 42.66
CA ILE A 21 -47.90 -8.76 42.86
C ILE A 21 -49.36 -9.06 43.14
N PRO A 22 -50.02 -9.95 42.37
CA PRO A 22 -51.41 -10.32 42.61
C PRO A 22 -51.56 -10.89 44.01
N ALA A 23 -52.61 -10.44 44.76
CA ALA A 23 -52.87 -10.89 46.10
C ALA A 23 -54.26 -11.58 46.18
N ARG A 24 -54.31 -12.65 46.92
CA ARG A 24 -55.56 -13.38 47.22
C ARG A 24 -55.83 -13.36 48.72
N ARG A 25 -57.12 -13.09 49.14
CA ARG A 25 -57.53 -13.16 50.49
C ARG A 25 -58.79 -14.01 50.56
N LYS A 26 -58.80 -15.01 51.46
CA LYS A 26 -59.98 -15.83 51.72
C LYS A 26 -60.95 -15.03 52.55
N VAL A 27 -62.17 -15.05 52.14
CA VAL A 27 -63.35 -14.37 52.84
C VAL A 27 -64.44 -15.41 53.05
N SER A 28 -64.97 -15.50 54.27
CA SER A 28 -66.07 -16.40 54.58
C SER A 28 -67.24 -15.57 55.05
N VAL A 29 -68.40 -15.76 54.41
CA VAL A 29 -69.63 -15.07 54.69
C VAL A 29 -70.65 -16.11 55.14
N SER A 30 -71.34 -15.89 56.29
CA SER A 30 -72.33 -16.76 56.81
C SER A 30 -73.66 -16.02 57.00
N ALA A 31 -74.78 -16.77 57.15
CA ALA A 31 -76.10 -16.18 57.41
C ALA A 31 -76.17 -15.38 58.71
N GLN A 32 -75.28 -15.70 59.66
CA GLN A 32 -75.16 -15.00 60.93
C GLN A 32 -74.29 -13.77 60.92
N SER A 33 -73.44 -13.65 59.90
CA SER A 33 -72.53 -12.51 59.64
C SER A 33 -72.52 -12.16 58.15
N PRO A 34 -73.60 -11.46 57.70
CA PRO A 34 -73.82 -11.25 56.22
C PRO A 34 -72.97 -10.17 55.62
N VAL A 35 -72.25 -9.41 56.40
CA VAL A 35 -71.33 -8.35 55.88
C VAL A 35 -69.93 -8.61 56.39
N TRP A 36 -69.01 -8.67 55.49
CA TRP A 36 -67.63 -8.81 55.84
C TRP A 36 -66.82 -7.60 55.31
N ASN A 37 -66.18 -6.87 56.21
CA ASN A 37 -65.31 -5.74 55.81
C ASN A 37 -63.88 -6.20 55.59
N VAL A 38 -63.44 -6.13 54.35
CA VAL A 38 -62.12 -6.59 53.94
C VAL A 38 -61.04 -5.70 54.50
N GLY A 39 -61.36 -4.47 54.92
CA GLY A 39 -60.40 -3.47 55.38
C GLY A 39 -59.52 -2.93 54.25
N LYS A 40 -58.45 -2.28 54.65
CA LYS A 40 -57.42 -1.77 53.65
C LYS A 40 -56.53 -2.95 53.26
N LEU A 41 -56.46 -3.20 51.93
CA LEU A 41 -55.57 -4.19 51.34
C LEU A 41 -54.40 -3.50 50.60
N TYR A 42 -53.21 -3.91 50.96
CA TYR A 42 -51.99 -3.37 50.33
C TYR A 42 -51.43 -4.42 49.39
N MET A 43 -51.17 -4.03 48.15
CA MET A 43 -50.43 -4.84 47.15
C MET A 43 -48.95 -4.46 47.18
N LYS A 44 -48.08 -5.45 47.18
CA LYS A 44 -46.67 -5.25 47.10
C LYS A 44 -46.32 -4.93 45.66
N ASP A 45 -45.29 -4.05 45.45
CA ASP A 45 -44.72 -3.79 44.12
C ASP A 45 -44.14 -5.08 43.59
N ASP A 46 -44.39 -5.38 42.30
CA ASP A 46 -43.74 -6.45 41.61
C ASP A 46 -42.36 -5.89 41.15
N ALA A 47 -41.34 -6.20 41.97
CA ALA A 47 -39.97 -5.83 41.68
C ALA A 47 -39.33 -6.64 40.51
N ARG A 48 -40.13 -7.47 39.81
CA ARG A 48 -39.68 -7.94 38.49
C ARG A 48 -39.70 -6.74 37.56
N THR A 49 -38.54 -6.08 37.43
CA THR A 49 -38.25 -5.15 36.39
C THR A 49 -38.76 -5.78 35.08
N LEU A 50 -39.76 -5.17 34.46
CA LEU A 50 -40.00 -5.40 33.03
C LEU A 50 -38.67 -5.18 32.38
N GLY A 51 -38.06 -6.26 31.88
CA GLY A 51 -36.81 -6.11 31.13
C GLY A 51 -37.07 -5.07 30.07
N GLU A 52 -36.32 -3.98 30.13
CA GLU A 52 -36.34 -2.92 29.12
C GLU A 52 -36.28 -3.64 27.78
N VAL A 53 -37.33 -3.59 26.98
CA VAL A 53 -37.26 -4.00 25.59
C VAL A 53 -36.38 -2.95 24.91
N ARG A 54 -35.06 -3.12 25.05
CA ARG A 54 -34.12 -2.45 24.19
C ARG A 54 -34.37 -2.97 22.80
N VAL A 55 -35.11 -2.22 22.02
CA VAL A 55 -35.05 -2.32 20.56
C VAL A 55 -33.68 -1.79 20.17
N SER A 56 -32.64 -2.59 20.37
CA SER A 56 -31.37 -2.37 19.76
C SER A 56 -31.58 -2.69 18.27
N ALA A 57 -31.77 -1.68 17.46
CA ALA A 57 -31.64 -1.86 16.03
C ALA A 57 -30.22 -2.42 15.82
N GLN A 58 -30.11 -3.69 15.45
CA GLN A 58 -28.83 -4.30 15.09
C GLN A 58 -28.19 -3.43 14.03
N ARG A 59 -27.01 -2.87 14.33
CA ARG A 59 -26.26 -2.11 13.33
C ARG A 59 -25.86 -3.09 12.23
N PRO A 60 -25.95 -2.71 10.95
CA PRO A 60 -25.53 -3.58 9.87
C PRO A 60 -24.02 -3.86 10.01
N LEU A 61 -23.63 -5.11 9.79
CA LEU A 61 -22.24 -5.56 9.82
C LEU A 61 -21.36 -4.76 8.82
N VAL A 62 -21.94 -4.38 7.69
CA VAL A 62 -21.30 -3.56 6.65
C VAL A 62 -22.19 -2.36 6.36
N LYS A 63 -21.59 -1.17 6.41
CA LYS A 63 -22.22 0.08 6.02
C LYS A 63 -21.41 0.73 4.87
N VAL A 64 -22.10 1.19 3.85
CA VAL A 64 -21.50 1.95 2.76
C VAL A 64 -21.70 3.44 3.02
N ASP A 65 -20.62 4.22 2.98
CA ASP A 65 -20.64 5.69 3.02
C ASP A 65 -20.18 6.25 1.66
N ILE A 66 -20.17 7.56 1.49
CA ILE A 66 -19.92 8.23 0.20
C ILE A 66 -18.58 7.84 -0.41
N ASP A 67 -17.52 7.85 0.40
CA ASP A 67 -16.13 7.61 -0.02
C ASP A 67 -15.51 6.35 0.58
N LYS A 68 -16.27 5.64 1.43
CA LYS A 68 -15.75 4.49 2.16
C LYS A 68 -16.81 3.43 2.44
N LEU A 69 -16.30 2.24 2.70
CA LEU A 69 -17.04 1.13 3.24
C LEU A 69 -16.60 0.95 4.70
N VAL A 70 -17.55 0.73 5.59
CA VAL A 70 -17.30 0.51 7.02
C VAL A 70 -17.74 -0.90 7.39
N TYR A 71 -16.78 -1.72 7.82
CA TYR A 71 -17.04 -3.04 8.40
C TYR A 71 -17.04 -2.92 9.93
N ASN A 72 -18.18 -3.18 10.53
CA ASN A 72 -18.39 -3.01 11.98
C ASN A 72 -17.98 -4.28 12.73
N LEU A 73 -16.77 -4.30 13.31
CA LEU A 73 -16.27 -5.46 14.04
C LEU A 73 -16.97 -5.68 15.37
N GLU A 74 -17.51 -4.64 16.02
CA GLU A 74 -18.25 -4.80 17.27
C GLU A 74 -19.49 -5.70 17.11
N GLU A 75 -20.09 -5.73 15.92
CA GLU A 75 -21.25 -6.56 15.59
C GLU A 75 -20.88 -7.96 15.05
N ASP A 76 -19.59 -8.24 14.80
CA ASP A 76 -19.15 -9.58 14.36
C ASP A 76 -18.80 -10.46 15.58
N PRO A 77 -19.55 -11.56 15.81
CA PRO A 77 -19.27 -12.45 16.94
C PRO A 77 -17.86 -13.05 16.96
N GLU A 78 -17.24 -13.24 15.79
CA GLU A 78 -15.90 -13.81 15.69
C GLU A 78 -14.81 -12.81 16.08
N ALA A 79 -15.07 -11.49 16.07
CA ALA A 79 -14.11 -10.49 16.51
C ALA A 79 -13.68 -10.66 17.98
N LYS A 80 -14.52 -11.31 18.81
CA LYS A 80 -14.19 -11.56 20.22
C LYS A 80 -13.08 -12.58 20.42
N VAL A 81 -12.86 -13.48 19.45
CA VAL A 81 -11.94 -14.63 19.57
C VAL A 81 -10.85 -14.63 18.50
N SER A 82 -10.89 -13.71 17.54
CA SER A 82 -9.97 -13.62 16.40
C SER A 82 -8.98 -12.46 16.56
N ASN A 83 -7.89 -12.49 15.79
CA ASN A 83 -7.03 -11.35 15.61
C ASN A 83 -7.52 -10.45 14.47
N THR A 84 -6.95 -9.25 14.34
CA THR A 84 -7.39 -8.27 13.35
C THR A 84 -7.11 -8.71 11.90
N LEU A 85 -6.01 -9.44 11.65
CA LEU A 85 -5.70 -9.96 10.32
C LEU A 85 -6.74 -10.99 9.84
N ASP A 86 -7.17 -11.89 10.73
CA ASP A 86 -8.22 -12.86 10.41
C ASP A 86 -9.55 -12.16 10.09
N MET A 87 -9.85 -11.07 10.80
CA MET A 87 -11.05 -10.29 10.52
C MET A 87 -10.94 -9.46 9.22
N LEU A 88 -9.74 -9.00 8.84
CA LEU A 88 -9.53 -8.34 7.54
C LEU A 88 -9.91 -9.25 6.36
N ARG A 89 -9.76 -10.56 6.51
CA ARG A 89 -10.20 -11.53 5.48
C ARG A 89 -11.70 -11.46 5.20
N LYS A 90 -12.50 -10.94 6.14
CA LYS A 90 -13.94 -10.76 5.98
C LYS A 90 -14.32 -9.37 5.46
N VAL A 91 -13.40 -8.42 5.52
CA VAL A 91 -13.66 -7.04 5.07
C VAL A 91 -13.81 -7.03 3.56
N PRO A 92 -14.91 -6.50 3.02
CA PRO A 92 -15.08 -6.40 1.58
C PRO A 92 -13.98 -5.58 0.92
N MET A 93 -13.59 -5.95 -0.29
CA MET A 93 -12.50 -5.37 -1.10
C MET A 93 -11.09 -5.63 -0.53
N VAL A 94 -10.95 -6.24 0.64
CA VAL A 94 -9.66 -6.61 1.20
C VAL A 94 -9.44 -8.11 0.99
N THR A 95 -8.27 -8.44 0.47
CA THR A 95 -7.80 -9.82 0.31
C THR A 95 -6.59 -10.01 1.21
N VAL A 96 -6.55 -11.13 1.93
CA VAL A 96 -5.36 -11.57 2.64
C VAL A 96 -5.05 -12.96 2.12
N ASP A 97 -3.91 -13.10 1.46
CA ASP A 97 -3.49 -14.36 0.83
C ASP A 97 -2.98 -15.40 1.84
N GLY A 98 -2.43 -16.50 1.34
CA GLY A 98 -1.91 -17.58 2.16
C GLY A 98 -0.67 -17.22 2.96
N ASP A 99 0.12 -16.30 2.46
CA ASP A 99 1.34 -15.78 3.07
C ASP A 99 1.07 -14.54 3.93
N ASP A 100 -0.25 -14.28 4.19
CA ASP A 100 -0.74 -13.15 4.97
C ASP A 100 -0.50 -11.76 4.34
N ASN A 101 -0.17 -11.71 3.04
CA ASN A 101 -0.09 -10.43 2.33
C ASN A 101 -1.49 -9.84 2.14
N ILE A 102 -1.57 -8.55 2.40
CA ILE A 102 -2.83 -7.81 2.34
C ILE A 102 -2.90 -7.09 0.99
N GLN A 103 -4.04 -7.17 0.34
CA GLN A 103 -4.32 -6.46 -0.91
C GLN A 103 -5.66 -5.73 -0.80
N LEU A 104 -5.74 -4.54 -1.37
CA LEU A 104 -6.97 -3.78 -1.49
C LEU A 104 -7.42 -3.76 -2.96
N LYS A 105 -8.60 -4.36 -3.24
CA LYS A 105 -9.05 -4.60 -4.62
C LYS A 105 -8.01 -5.37 -5.47
N GLY A 106 -7.18 -6.22 -4.81
CA GLY A 106 -6.06 -6.95 -5.40
C GLY A 106 -4.85 -6.13 -5.77
N ASN A 107 -4.76 -4.91 -5.28
CA ASN A 107 -3.60 -4.07 -5.44
C ASN A 107 -2.84 -4.01 -4.12
N SER A 108 -1.52 -4.20 -4.17
CA SER A 108 -0.63 -4.07 -3.02
C SER A 108 -0.29 -2.60 -2.72
N ASN A 109 -0.49 -1.71 -3.68
CA ASN A 109 -0.28 -0.27 -3.51
C ASN A 109 -1.49 0.40 -2.82
N PHE A 110 -1.61 0.21 -1.52
CA PHE A 110 -2.60 0.85 -0.65
C PHE A 110 -1.95 1.23 0.67
N LYS A 111 -2.61 2.10 1.45
CA LYS A 111 -2.12 2.49 2.77
C LYS A 111 -3.01 1.97 3.87
N ILE A 112 -2.40 1.58 5.01
CA ILE A 112 -3.14 1.22 6.21
C ILE A 112 -3.05 2.36 7.20
N TYR A 113 -4.22 2.86 7.57
CA TYR A 113 -4.39 3.91 8.56
C TYR A 113 -4.90 3.33 9.87
N MET A 114 -4.54 3.94 10.96
CA MET A 114 -5.09 3.66 12.26
C MET A 114 -5.75 4.93 12.83
N ASN A 115 -7.08 4.85 13.04
CA ASN A 115 -7.90 6.00 13.44
C ASN A 115 -7.78 7.23 12.51
N GLY A 116 -7.67 7.00 11.20
CA GLY A 116 -7.59 8.03 10.15
C GLY A 116 -6.19 8.60 9.90
N ARG A 117 -5.14 7.99 10.44
CA ARG A 117 -3.75 8.38 10.30
C ARG A 117 -2.93 7.31 9.60
N PRO A 118 -2.00 7.65 8.69
CA PRO A 118 -0.99 6.71 8.22
C PRO A 118 -0.27 6.09 9.41
N SER A 119 -0.05 4.81 9.37
CA SER A 119 0.68 4.10 10.39
C SER A 119 1.95 3.50 9.79
N GLY A 120 3.11 4.08 10.08
CA GLY A 120 4.40 3.55 9.65
C GLY A 120 4.61 2.12 10.11
N LEU A 121 4.08 1.79 11.30
CA LEU A 121 4.05 0.43 11.82
C LEU A 121 3.33 -0.56 10.88
N LEU A 122 2.16 -0.16 10.37
CA LEU A 122 1.35 -0.97 9.45
C LEU A 122 1.87 -0.88 8.00
N SER A 123 2.69 0.11 7.68
CA SER A 123 3.35 0.21 6.36
C SER A 123 4.56 -0.71 6.26
N SER A 124 5.30 -0.92 7.36
CA SER A 124 6.52 -1.74 7.36
C SER A 124 6.25 -3.25 7.48
N ASN A 125 5.28 -3.67 8.30
CA ASN A 125 4.89 -5.08 8.45
C ASN A 125 3.43 -5.20 8.91
N PRO A 126 2.46 -4.98 8.01
CA PRO A 126 1.05 -4.99 8.35
C PRO A 126 0.57 -6.33 8.92
N SER A 127 1.04 -7.43 8.38
CA SER A 127 0.58 -8.77 8.73
C SER A 127 0.93 -9.14 10.16
N ALA A 128 2.19 -8.96 10.57
CA ALA A 128 2.63 -9.27 11.93
C ALA A 128 1.92 -8.40 12.97
N VAL A 129 1.77 -7.11 12.68
CA VAL A 129 1.07 -6.16 13.56
C VAL A 129 -0.40 -6.52 13.72
N LEU A 130 -1.10 -6.78 12.62
CA LEU A 130 -2.53 -7.10 12.66
C LEU A 130 -2.83 -8.48 13.26
N LYS A 131 -1.90 -9.44 13.14
CA LYS A 131 -1.95 -10.70 13.90
C LYS A 131 -1.84 -10.49 15.40
N SER A 132 -1.03 -9.52 15.83
CA SER A 132 -0.83 -9.23 17.26
C SER A 132 -2.00 -8.46 17.88
N LEU A 133 -2.79 -7.75 17.08
CA LEU A 133 -3.92 -6.95 17.55
C LEU A 133 -5.18 -7.81 17.69
N PRO A 134 -5.77 -7.95 18.89
CA PRO A 134 -7.07 -8.60 19.08
C PRO A 134 -8.15 -7.85 18.29
N ALA A 135 -8.97 -8.55 17.53
CA ALA A 135 -10.05 -7.92 16.77
C ALA A 135 -11.10 -7.26 17.68
N SER A 136 -11.24 -7.73 18.92
CA SER A 136 -12.10 -7.10 19.94
C SER A 136 -11.65 -5.70 20.34
N SER A 137 -10.42 -5.31 20.03
CA SER A 137 -9.91 -3.94 20.21
C SER A 137 -10.25 -3.00 19.05
N ILE A 138 -10.80 -3.53 17.95
CA ILE A 138 -11.18 -2.78 16.77
C ILE A 138 -12.70 -2.54 16.81
N LYS A 139 -13.09 -1.31 16.54
CA LYS A 139 -14.49 -0.91 16.40
C LYS A 139 -14.99 -1.14 14.98
N ASP A 140 -14.30 -0.48 14.03
CA ASP A 140 -14.65 -0.49 12.62
C ASP A 140 -13.39 -0.66 11.78
N ILE A 141 -13.49 -1.30 10.61
CA ILE A 141 -12.51 -1.24 9.55
C ILE A 141 -13.15 -0.50 8.38
N GLU A 142 -12.56 0.63 8.00
CA GLU A 142 -13.03 1.46 6.89
C GLU A 142 -12.15 1.21 5.67
N VAL A 143 -12.77 0.95 4.54
CA VAL A 143 -12.10 0.84 3.23
C VAL A 143 -12.44 2.09 2.43
N ILE A 144 -11.46 2.98 2.24
CA ILE A 144 -11.60 4.25 1.51
C ILE A 144 -11.03 4.03 0.11
N THR A 145 -11.90 4.05 -0.89
CA THR A 145 -11.53 3.73 -2.28
C THR A 145 -11.28 4.96 -3.13
N ASP A 146 -11.77 6.12 -2.68
CA ASP A 146 -11.62 7.40 -3.37
C ASP A 146 -11.13 8.46 -2.37
N PRO A 147 -9.79 8.52 -2.12
CA PRO A 147 -9.22 9.53 -1.25
C PRO A 147 -9.50 10.93 -1.80
N GLY A 148 -10.06 11.82 -0.97
CA GLY A 148 -10.40 13.19 -1.37
C GLY A 148 -9.21 14.15 -1.35
N ALA A 149 -9.44 15.46 -1.59
CA ALA A 149 -8.42 16.53 -1.69
C ALA A 149 -7.47 16.66 -0.48
N ARG A 150 -7.86 16.14 0.66
CA ARG A 150 -7.02 16.08 1.88
C ARG A 150 -5.86 15.08 1.80
N TYR A 151 -5.97 14.09 0.93
CA TYR A 151 -4.91 13.13 0.66
C TYR A 151 -4.05 13.67 -0.47
N ASP A 152 -2.78 13.34 -0.49
CA ASP A 152 -1.89 13.85 -1.52
C ASP A 152 -2.36 13.45 -2.93
N ALA A 153 -1.96 14.25 -3.89
CA ALA A 153 -2.38 14.14 -5.27
C ALA A 153 -1.98 12.82 -5.94
N GLU A 154 -1.24 11.94 -5.25
CA GLU A 154 -0.63 10.74 -5.82
C GLU A 154 -1.32 9.41 -5.49
N GLY A 155 -1.18 8.53 -6.34
CA GLY A 155 -1.39 7.18 -6.80
C GLY A 155 -1.57 6.02 -5.82
N VAL A 156 -2.29 6.08 -4.68
CA VAL A 156 -2.68 4.87 -3.95
C VAL A 156 -4.05 4.35 -4.40
N SER A 157 -4.18 3.01 -4.52
CA SER A 157 -5.43 2.32 -4.90
C SER A 157 -6.54 2.47 -3.85
N GLY A 158 -6.21 3.01 -2.66
CA GLY A 158 -7.12 3.27 -1.57
C GLY A 158 -6.46 3.17 -0.20
N ILE A 159 -7.28 3.26 0.84
CA ILE A 159 -6.82 3.26 2.23
C ILE A 159 -7.67 2.27 3.04
N ILE A 160 -7.02 1.42 3.83
CA ILE A 160 -7.66 0.61 4.88
C ILE A 160 -7.47 1.35 6.21
N ASN A 161 -8.55 1.88 6.78
CA ASN A 161 -8.48 2.63 8.02
C ASN A 161 -9.07 1.82 9.18
N ILE A 162 -8.25 1.46 10.15
CA ILE A 162 -8.62 0.66 11.31
C ILE A 162 -9.03 1.60 12.44
N ILE A 163 -10.29 1.57 12.85
CA ILE A 163 -10.85 2.37 13.94
C ILE A 163 -10.88 1.54 15.21
N MET A 164 -10.22 2.00 16.25
CA MET A 164 -10.10 1.31 17.53
C MET A 164 -11.27 1.63 18.48
N VAL A 165 -11.61 0.70 19.37
CA VAL A 165 -12.60 0.92 20.44
C VAL A 165 -12.02 1.87 21.50
N ARG A 166 -12.85 2.78 22.05
CA ARG A 166 -12.44 3.68 23.14
C ARG A 166 -12.73 3.04 24.50
N ARG A 167 -11.78 2.34 25.11
CA ARG A 167 -11.85 1.86 26.50
C ARG A 167 -10.52 2.12 27.21
N VAL A 168 -10.53 2.30 28.53
CA VAL A 168 -9.36 2.66 29.33
C VAL A 168 -8.93 1.43 30.15
N LEU A 169 -8.02 0.61 29.64
CA LEU A 169 -7.37 -0.47 30.37
C LEU A 169 -5.91 -0.56 29.96
N ASP A 170 -5.03 -0.81 30.92
CA ASP A 170 -3.59 -0.96 30.70
C ASP A 170 -3.24 -2.38 30.23
N GLY A 171 -2.10 -2.57 29.58
CA GLY A 171 -1.67 -3.88 29.14
C GLY A 171 -0.54 -3.86 28.11
N TYR A 172 -0.08 -5.05 27.74
CA TYR A 172 0.90 -5.22 26.68
C TYR A 172 0.57 -6.41 25.78
N THR A 173 1.01 -6.35 24.54
CA THR A 173 0.97 -7.48 23.62
C THR A 173 2.23 -7.49 22.75
N GLY A 174 2.63 -8.65 22.30
CA GLY A 174 3.77 -8.77 21.41
C GLY A 174 3.71 -10.03 20.56
N THR A 175 4.49 -10.01 19.49
CA THR A 175 4.68 -11.15 18.59
C THR A 175 6.16 -11.27 18.26
N VAL A 176 6.67 -12.50 18.21
CA VAL A 176 7.98 -12.85 17.67
C VAL A 176 7.76 -13.83 16.53
N SER A 177 8.40 -13.61 15.40
CA SER A 177 8.33 -14.48 14.23
C SER A 177 9.70 -14.80 13.68
N ALA A 178 9.84 -15.98 13.08
CA ALA A 178 11.00 -16.40 12.34
C ALA A 178 10.58 -17.20 11.13
N GLU A 179 11.35 -17.10 10.05
CA GLU A 179 11.10 -17.74 8.78
C GLU A 179 12.42 -18.21 8.15
N VAL A 180 12.36 -19.32 7.42
CA VAL A 180 13.48 -19.84 6.66
C VAL A 180 12.96 -20.50 5.39
N THR A 181 13.70 -20.33 4.29
CA THR A 181 13.39 -20.93 2.98
C THR A 181 14.48 -21.87 2.49
N ALA A 182 14.12 -22.73 1.54
CA ALA A 182 15.05 -23.63 0.90
C ALA A 182 16.12 -22.92 0.03
N ASN A 183 15.87 -21.65 -0.35
CA ASN A 183 16.79 -20.83 -1.14
C ASN A 183 17.80 -20.05 -0.27
N GLU A 184 18.03 -20.51 0.97
CA GLU A 184 18.93 -19.88 1.94
C GLU A 184 18.48 -18.46 2.38
N ALA A 185 17.21 -18.12 2.18
CA ALA A 185 16.63 -16.90 2.72
C ALA A 185 16.14 -17.14 4.16
N TYR A 186 16.27 -16.14 5.02
CA TYR A 186 15.77 -16.19 6.39
C TYR A 186 15.30 -14.81 6.84
N GLY A 187 14.30 -14.81 7.69
CA GLY A 187 13.73 -13.59 8.25
C GLY A 187 13.31 -13.76 9.70
N GLY A 188 13.14 -12.65 10.37
CA GLY A 188 12.60 -12.64 11.72
C GLY A 188 12.12 -11.26 12.11
N GLY A 189 11.12 -11.24 12.98
CA GLY A 189 10.48 -10.01 13.40
C GLY A 189 10.06 -10.04 14.85
N THR A 190 10.01 -8.86 15.46
CA THR A 190 9.43 -8.65 16.78
C THR A 190 8.54 -7.44 16.77
N PHE A 191 7.41 -7.55 17.45
CA PHE A 191 6.45 -6.48 17.68
C PHE A 191 6.10 -6.44 19.16
N VAL A 192 6.08 -5.25 19.75
CA VAL A 192 5.62 -5.02 21.12
C VAL A 192 4.79 -3.75 21.17
N SER A 193 3.66 -3.80 21.84
CA SER A 193 2.83 -2.65 22.14
C SER A 193 2.45 -2.64 23.61
N LEU A 194 2.58 -1.48 24.26
CA LEU A 194 2.34 -1.26 25.69
C LEU A 194 1.45 -0.04 25.87
N LYS A 195 0.46 -0.14 26.74
CA LYS A 195 -0.29 1.02 27.26
C LYS A 195 -0.18 1.07 28.77
N ALA A 196 0.17 2.25 29.30
CA ALA A 196 0.24 2.57 30.72
C ALA A 196 -0.40 3.94 30.97
N GLY A 197 -1.64 3.97 31.42
CA GLY A 197 -2.41 5.19 31.63
C GLY A 197 -2.53 6.05 30.38
N LYS A 198 -1.94 7.25 30.40
CA LYS A 198 -1.94 8.21 29.29
C LYS A 198 -0.87 7.94 28.22
N LEU A 199 0.10 7.08 28.53
CA LEU A 199 1.23 6.77 27.64
C LEU A 199 0.96 5.49 26.86
N GLY A 200 1.16 5.55 25.55
CA GLY A 200 1.20 4.42 24.64
C GLY A 200 2.57 4.32 23.99
N LEU A 201 3.16 3.12 23.96
CA LEU A 201 4.40 2.83 23.28
C LEU A 201 4.20 1.64 22.35
N THR A 202 4.74 1.73 21.14
CA THR A 202 4.74 0.63 20.17
C THR A 202 6.10 0.56 19.52
N ALA A 203 6.66 -0.64 19.43
CA ALA A 203 7.92 -0.90 18.73
C ALA A 203 7.79 -2.11 17.82
N ASN A 204 8.46 -2.07 16.68
CA ASN A 204 8.58 -3.18 15.74
C ASN A 204 10.00 -3.19 15.18
N TYR A 205 10.54 -4.38 14.95
CA TYR A 205 11.78 -4.56 14.22
C TYR A 205 11.73 -5.85 13.41
N ASN A 206 12.15 -5.76 12.13
CA ASN A 206 12.24 -6.89 11.21
C ASN A 206 13.61 -6.90 10.55
N LEU A 207 14.14 -8.11 10.41
CA LEU A 207 15.34 -8.44 9.66
C LEU A 207 14.96 -9.45 8.60
N GLU A 208 15.44 -9.24 7.38
CA GLU A 208 15.23 -10.14 6.25
C GLU A 208 16.55 -10.28 5.49
N TYR A 209 16.89 -11.50 5.13
CA TYR A 209 17.98 -11.84 4.25
C TYR A 209 17.44 -12.71 3.13
N GLU A 210 17.63 -12.26 1.91
CA GLU A 210 17.23 -12.97 0.71
C GLU A 210 18.46 -13.29 -0.15
N ARG A 211 18.39 -14.42 -0.83
CA ARG A 211 19.32 -14.84 -1.85
C ARG A 211 18.52 -15.27 -3.07
N GLU A 212 18.61 -14.53 -4.15
CA GLU A 212 18.03 -14.98 -5.41
C GLU A 212 18.94 -16.07 -6.01
N PRO A 213 18.37 -17.21 -6.44
CA PRO A 213 19.11 -18.21 -7.20
C PRO A 213 19.63 -17.62 -8.51
N ILE A 214 20.71 -18.22 -9.04
CA ILE A 214 21.29 -17.84 -10.31
C ILE A 214 20.22 -17.92 -11.42
N ALA A 215 20.09 -16.85 -12.19
CA ALA A 215 19.24 -16.73 -13.36
C ALA A 215 20.07 -16.63 -14.63
N ASP A 216 19.71 -17.42 -15.65
CA ASP A 216 20.30 -17.25 -16.99
C ASP A 216 19.69 -16.04 -17.66
N ILE A 217 20.54 -15.17 -18.20
CA ILE A 217 20.12 -14.00 -18.98
C ILE A 217 20.66 -14.06 -20.40
N THR A 218 19.84 -13.58 -21.33
CA THR A 218 20.22 -13.41 -22.73
C THR A 218 19.69 -12.09 -23.22
N SER A 219 20.54 -11.30 -23.86
CA SER A 219 20.17 -10.07 -24.55
C SER A 219 20.66 -10.15 -26.01
N PHE A 220 19.77 -9.87 -26.94
CA PHE A 220 20.04 -9.84 -28.36
C PHE A 220 19.52 -8.55 -28.96
N ARG A 221 20.44 -7.73 -29.53
CA ARG A 221 20.11 -6.50 -30.23
C ARG A 221 20.49 -6.57 -31.70
N GLU A 222 19.56 -6.22 -32.56
CA GLU A 222 19.82 -6.02 -33.98
C GLU A 222 19.73 -4.52 -34.30
N ASN A 223 20.85 -3.92 -34.70
CA ASN A 223 20.94 -2.54 -35.16
C ASN A 223 20.51 -2.46 -36.63
N LEU A 224 19.41 -1.77 -36.92
CA LEU A 224 18.83 -1.73 -38.28
C LEU A 224 19.52 -0.73 -39.19
N SER A 225 20.26 0.23 -38.63
CA SER A 225 20.93 1.32 -39.32
C SER A 225 22.47 1.23 -39.35
N ASP A 226 23.06 0.18 -38.75
CA ASP A 226 24.52 -0.03 -38.70
C ASP A 226 24.87 -1.47 -39.10
N ASP A 227 25.21 -1.65 -40.35
CA ASP A 227 25.57 -2.96 -40.90
C ASP A 227 26.94 -3.47 -40.39
N ALA A 228 27.83 -2.56 -39.97
CA ALA A 228 29.15 -2.91 -39.43
C ALA A 228 29.04 -3.48 -37.99
N ASN A 229 28.06 -3.01 -37.19
CA ASN A 229 27.78 -3.48 -35.84
C ASN A 229 26.34 -3.98 -35.74
N ARG A 230 26.00 -4.93 -36.60
CA ARG A 230 24.61 -5.36 -36.81
C ARG A 230 24.03 -6.12 -35.66
N TYR A 231 24.74 -7.10 -35.11
CA TYR A 231 24.21 -8.04 -34.13
C TYR A 231 25.04 -8.01 -32.86
N LEU A 232 24.45 -7.53 -31.78
CA LEU A 232 24.98 -7.65 -30.41
C LEU A 232 24.31 -8.81 -29.69
N SER A 233 25.11 -9.73 -29.14
CA SER A 233 24.65 -10.81 -28.28
C SER A 233 25.32 -10.75 -26.93
N GLN A 234 24.56 -10.85 -25.85
CA GLN A 234 25.05 -10.94 -24.48
C GLN A 234 24.38 -12.15 -23.82
N ILE A 235 25.18 -13.08 -23.30
CA ILE A 235 24.68 -14.34 -22.70
C ILE A 235 25.45 -14.58 -21.42
N GLY A 236 24.76 -14.95 -20.35
CA GLY A 236 25.40 -15.29 -19.10
C GLY A 236 24.45 -15.42 -17.93
N GLU A 237 24.94 -15.09 -16.76
CA GLU A 237 24.25 -15.32 -15.48
C GLU A 237 24.12 -14.04 -14.67
N HIS A 238 23.05 -13.98 -13.89
CA HIS A 238 22.77 -12.93 -12.90
C HIS A 238 22.33 -13.55 -11.58
N TRP A 239 22.78 -12.99 -10.45
CA TRP A 239 22.35 -13.38 -9.12
C TRP A 239 22.44 -12.21 -8.13
N GLU A 240 21.64 -12.30 -7.07
CA GLU A 240 21.49 -11.22 -6.11
C GLU A 240 21.45 -11.74 -4.68
N ARG A 241 21.94 -10.90 -3.75
CA ARG A 241 21.81 -11.09 -2.31
C ARG A 241 21.38 -9.79 -1.68
N GLU A 242 20.37 -9.90 -0.81
CA GLU A 242 19.77 -8.75 -0.18
C GLU A 242 19.74 -8.91 1.34
N LYS A 243 19.99 -7.81 2.05
CA LYS A 243 19.81 -7.72 3.49
C LYS A 243 19.02 -6.48 3.83
N MET A 244 17.89 -6.65 4.51
CA MET A 244 16.96 -5.60 4.84
C MET A 244 16.70 -5.52 6.33
N HIS A 245 16.70 -4.29 6.87
CA HIS A 245 16.33 -3.96 8.23
C HIS A 245 15.20 -2.96 8.22
N ARG A 246 14.15 -3.21 8.99
CA ARG A 246 13.04 -2.27 9.22
C ARG A 246 12.80 -2.12 10.71
N GLY A 247 12.73 -0.88 11.18
CA GLY A 247 12.45 -0.54 12.56
C GLY A 247 11.33 0.52 12.65
N TYR A 248 10.52 0.43 13.67
CA TYR A 248 9.48 1.41 13.99
C TYR A 248 9.37 1.61 15.48
N LEU A 249 9.24 2.86 15.90
CA LEU A 249 8.95 3.24 17.26
C LEU A 249 7.89 4.33 17.28
N GLU A 250 6.85 4.20 18.09
CA GLU A 250 5.80 5.22 18.27
C GLU A 250 5.55 5.44 19.76
N GLY A 251 5.51 6.70 20.17
CA GLY A 251 5.04 7.16 21.46
C GLY A 251 3.80 8.03 21.29
N THR A 252 2.74 7.77 22.05
CA THR A 252 1.54 8.59 22.11
C THR A 252 1.29 9.05 23.54
N PHE A 253 0.90 10.32 23.74
CA PHE A 253 0.60 10.87 25.04
C PHE A 253 -0.73 11.61 25.02
N GLU A 254 -1.71 11.10 25.79
CA GLU A 254 -3.02 11.70 25.96
C GLU A 254 -2.96 12.76 27.06
N ILE A 255 -2.77 14.05 26.68
CA ILE A 255 -2.75 15.16 27.66
C ILE A 255 -4.08 15.18 28.42
N ASP A 256 -5.17 15.16 27.66
CA ASP A 256 -6.55 15.06 28.15
C ASP A 256 -7.47 14.45 27.07
N SER A 257 -8.80 14.48 27.31
CA SER A 257 -9.79 13.92 26.37
C SER A 257 -9.87 14.67 25.02
N MET A 258 -9.35 15.89 24.94
CA MET A 258 -9.37 16.71 23.71
C MET A 258 -7.99 16.80 23.03
N ASN A 259 -6.92 16.63 23.79
CA ASN A 259 -5.55 16.90 23.34
C ASN A 259 -4.72 15.61 23.30
N LEU A 260 -4.03 15.39 22.18
CA LEU A 260 -3.20 14.21 21.93
C LEU A 260 -1.93 14.63 21.22
N ILE A 261 -0.79 14.14 21.71
CA ILE A 261 0.51 14.23 21.04
C ILE A 261 0.93 12.83 20.60
N SER A 262 1.55 12.70 19.42
CA SER A 262 2.30 11.51 19.04
C SER A 262 3.61 11.88 18.36
N VAL A 263 4.63 11.06 18.64
CA VAL A 263 5.91 11.08 17.96
C VAL A 263 6.17 9.65 17.47
N ASP A 264 6.56 9.51 16.22
CA ASP A 264 6.97 8.22 15.68
C ASP A 264 8.22 8.34 14.82
N ALA A 265 8.99 7.26 14.78
CA ALA A 265 10.19 7.12 13.98
C ALA A 265 10.16 5.81 13.20
N ASN A 266 10.47 5.89 11.90
CA ASN A 266 10.69 4.76 11.01
C ASN A 266 12.17 4.69 10.64
N LEU A 267 12.70 3.48 10.62
CA LEU A 267 14.03 3.17 10.10
C LEU A 267 13.90 2.08 9.05
N PHE A 268 14.42 2.33 7.87
CA PHE A 268 14.56 1.35 6.81
C PHE A 268 15.99 1.36 6.30
N ARG A 269 16.59 0.20 6.08
CA ARG A 269 17.88 0.06 5.41
C ARG A 269 17.92 -1.24 4.63
N LYS A 270 18.22 -1.13 3.34
CA LYS A 270 18.43 -2.24 2.41
C LYS A 270 19.84 -2.16 1.87
N ARG A 271 20.56 -3.28 1.90
CA ARG A 271 21.84 -3.47 1.24
C ARG A 271 21.70 -4.63 0.27
N GLN A 272 21.99 -4.38 -0.97
CA GLN A 272 21.90 -5.35 -2.04
C GLN A 272 23.29 -5.59 -2.62
N LYS A 273 23.54 -6.78 -3.15
CA LYS A 273 24.72 -7.12 -3.94
C LYS A 273 24.25 -7.87 -5.17
N GLU A 274 24.39 -7.25 -6.29
CA GLU A 274 24.03 -7.78 -7.61
C GLU A 274 25.31 -8.18 -8.34
N PHE A 275 25.27 -9.31 -9.00
CA PHE A 275 26.38 -9.83 -9.78
C PHE A 275 25.87 -10.22 -11.17
N SER A 276 26.67 -9.89 -12.19
CA SER A 276 26.40 -10.28 -13.57
C SER A 276 27.69 -10.75 -14.23
N ASP A 277 27.65 -11.90 -14.88
CA ASP A 277 28.79 -12.49 -15.61
C ASP A 277 28.29 -12.83 -17.01
N LEU A 278 28.78 -12.06 -18.03
CA LEU A 278 28.26 -12.08 -19.38
C LEU A 278 29.37 -12.22 -20.41
N SER A 279 29.15 -13.08 -21.38
CA SER A 279 29.92 -13.11 -22.63
C SER A 279 29.21 -12.26 -23.69
N VAL A 280 29.96 -11.35 -24.31
CA VAL A 280 29.45 -10.32 -25.21
C VAL A 280 30.14 -10.47 -26.57
N GLU A 281 29.34 -10.54 -27.64
CA GLU A 281 29.82 -10.60 -29.04
C GLU A 281 29.11 -9.55 -29.88
N MET A 282 29.90 -8.87 -30.72
CA MET A 282 29.40 -7.99 -31.79
C MET A 282 29.76 -8.59 -33.14
N ARG A 283 28.77 -8.65 -34.03
CA ARG A 283 28.92 -9.20 -35.38
C ARG A 283 28.38 -8.23 -36.44
N ASP A 284 28.98 -8.24 -37.62
CA ASP A 284 28.49 -7.47 -38.76
C ASP A 284 27.26 -8.11 -39.45
N MET A 285 26.78 -7.50 -40.52
CA MET A 285 25.66 -7.99 -41.33
C MET A 285 25.89 -9.40 -41.88
N ASN A 286 27.14 -9.80 -42.18
CA ASN A 286 27.53 -11.10 -42.69
C ASN A 286 27.66 -12.15 -41.55
N ARG A 287 27.50 -11.72 -40.29
CA ARG A 287 27.72 -12.48 -39.06
C ARG A 287 29.20 -12.75 -38.74
N ASP A 288 30.14 -12.02 -39.38
CA ASP A 288 31.53 -12.06 -39.01
C ASP A 288 31.74 -11.40 -37.67
N LEU A 289 32.62 -11.99 -36.82
CA LEU A 289 32.90 -11.46 -35.49
C LEU A 289 33.75 -10.18 -35.61
N ILE A 290 33.22 -9.07 -35.05
CA ILE A 290 33.92 -7.78 -35.00
C ILE A 290 34.77 -7.71 -33.71
N TYR A 291 34.16 -7.98 -32.56
CA TYR A 291 34.83 -8.09 -31.26
C TYR A 291 34.07 -8.99 -30.30
N ALA A 292 34.78 -9.48 -29.29
CA ALA A 292 34.16 -10.21 -28.16
C ALA A 292 34.92 -9.94 -26.87
N TYR A 293 34.18 -9.99 -25.75
CA TYR A 293 34.74 -9.84 -24.41
C TYR A 293 33.84 -10.52 -23.37
N ASP A 294 34.42 -10.83 -22.21
CA ASP A 294 33.69 -11.22 -21.03
C ASP A 294 33.58 -10.03 -20.09
N ARG A 295 32.39 -9.80 -19.53
CA ARG A 295 32.04 -8.72 -18.61
C ARG A 295 31.58 -9.28 -17.27
N PHE A 296 32.33 -9.01 -16.23
CA PHE A 296 31.89 -9.25 -14.85
C PHE A 296 31.56 -7.91 -14.19
N SER A 297 30.36 -7.76 -13.67
CA SER A 297 29.95 -6.59 -12.90
C SER A 297 29.43 -6.97 -11.51
N GLN A 298 29.80 -6.13 -10.53
CA GLN A 298 29.31 -6.20 -9.17
C GLN A 298 28.75 -4.85 -8.77
N ASN A 299 27.46 -4.78 -8.56
CA ASN A 299 26.76 -3.60 -8.08
C ASN A 299 26.36 -3.76 -6.62
N GLN A 300 26.52 -2.71 -5.79
CA GLN A 300 26.25 -2.73 -4.36
C GLN A 300 25.42 -1.51 -3.93
N PRO A 301 24.13 -1.43 -4.32
CA PRO A 301 23.26 -0.39 -3.83
C PRO A 301 22.98 -0.53 -2.34
N VAL A 302 23.03 0.60 -1.64
CA VAL A 302 22.66 0.74 -0.23
C VAL A 302 21.71 1.90 -0.10
N PHE A 303 20.44 1.63 0.11
CA PHE A 303 19.44 2.66 0.33
C PHE A 303 18.73 2.48 1.64
N GLY A 304 18.20 3.57 2.14
CA GLY A 304 17.53 3.58 3.42
C GLY A 304 16.63 4.79 3.58
N SER A 305 15.95 4.84 4.72
CA SER A 305 15.14 5.97 5.13
C SER A 305 15.13 6.08 6.65
N VAL A 306 15.30 7.27 7.13
CA VAL A 306 14.99 7.63 8.52
C VAL A 306 13.89 8.68 8.48
N GLU A 307 12.73 8.34 8.99
CA GLU A 307 11.57 9.23 9.07
C GLU A 307 11.21 9.50 10.52
N VAL A 308 10.97 10.75 10.86
CA VAL A 308 10.45 11.16 12.17
C VAL A 308 9.22 12.03 11.98
N ASN A 309 8.12 11.66 12.62
CA ASN A 309 6.86 12.40 12.62
C ASN A 309 6.54 12.91 14.01
N ALA A 310 6.10 14.15 14.14
CA ALA A 310 5.57 14.72 15.35
C ALA A 310 4.20 15.36 15.04
N ASN A 311 3.18 15.01 15.84
CA ASN A 311 1.82 15.43 15.57
C ASN A 311 1.13 15.88 16.86
N TYR A 312 0.34 16.94 16.77
CA TYR A 312 -0.56 17.41 17.80
C TYR A 312 -1.98 17.48 17.26
N GLN A 313 -2.94 16.91 17.97
CA GLN A 313 -4.36 16.92 17.61
C GLN A 313 -5.18 17.54 18.74
N HIS A 314 -6.03 18.48 18.36
CA HIS A 314 -7.03 19.09 19.23
C HIS A 314 -8.45 18.77 18.72
N GLU A 315 -9.26 18.08 19.54
CA GLU A 315 -10.71 17.93 19.33
C GLU A 315 -11.45 19.02 20.09
N THR A 316 -12.31 19.78 19.43
CA THR A 316 -13.12 20.80 20.09
C THR A 316 -14.34 20.15 20.81
N ARG A 317 -15.10 20.96 21.53
CA ARG A 317 -16.35 20.50 22.17
C ARG A 317 -17.42 20.08 21.15
N ARG A 318 -17.33 20.53 19.88
CA ARG A 318 -18.19 20.10 18.78
C ARG A 318 -17.71 18.76 18.27
N LYS A 319 -18.55 17.72 18.43
CA LYS A 319 -18.21 16.35 17.99
C LYS A 319 -17.80 16.30 16.52
N GLY A 320 -16.59 15.83 16.26
CA GLY A 320 -16.04 15.68 14.91
C GLY A 320 -15.26 16.93 14.40
N GLU A 321 -15.28 18.05 15.11
CA GLU A 321 -14.46 19.22 14.80
C GLU A 321 -13.03 18.99 15.30
N LEU A 322 -12.06 19.14 14.40
CA LEU A 322 -10.70 18.69 14.60
C LEU A 322 -9.69 19.66 14.00
N LEU A 323 -8.67 20.01 14.78
CA LEU A 323 -7.46 20.70 14.34
C LEU A 323 -6.27 19.76 14.51
N THR A 324 -5.43 19.62 13.48
CA THR A 324 -4.21 18.82 13.53
C THR A 324 -3.03 19.62 13.01
N LEU A 325 -1.95 19.68 13.81
CA LEU A 325 -0.66 20.20 13.42
C LEU A 325 0.30 19.03 13.29
N SER A 326 0.98 18.91 12.17
CA SER A 326 1.90 17.83 11.87
C SER A 326 3.23 18.35 11.34
N TYR A 327 4.33 17.71 11.74
CA TYR A 327 5.65 17.91 11.20
C TYR A 327 6.26 16.54 10.86
N ARG A 328 6.92 16.44 9.71
CA ARG A 328 7.65 15.26 9.25
C ARG A 328 9.04 15.66 8.79
N PHE A 329 10.02 14.86 9.17
CA PHE A 329 11.37 14.88 8.64
C PHE A 329 11.70 13.52 8.05
N THR A 330 12.28 13.48 6.84
CA THR A 330 12.87 12.28 6.26
C THR A 330 14.30 12.54 5.82
N ASN A 331 15.14 11.51 5.96
CA ASN A 331 16.47 11.46 5.39
C ASN A 331 16.62 10.12 4.66
N ASP A 332 16.76 10.17 3.34
CA ASP A 332 16.78 9.02 2.44
C ASP A 332 18.15 8.94 1.72
N PRO A 333 19.15 8.27 2.33
CA PRO A 333 20.43 7.97 1.65
C PRO A 333 20.23 6.90 0.56
N ASN A 334 20.88 7.12 -0.57
CA ASN A 334 20.91 6.20 -1.72
C ASN A 334 22.34 6.16 -2.29
N ASP A 335 23.13 5.22 -1.77
CA ASP A 335 24.52 5.02 -2.21
C ASP A 335 24.57 3.86 -3.19
N ASP A 336 25.30 4.01 -4.29
CA ASP A 336 25.54 2.95 -5.27
C ASP A 336 27.04 2.83 -5.54
N GLU A 337 27.57 1.61 -5.51
CA GLU A 337 28.95 1.29 -5.86
C GLU A 337 28.95 0.19 -6.91
N ASN A 338 29.44 0.50 -8.12
CA ASN A 338 29.57 -0.45 -9.20
C ASN A 338 31.06 -0.69 -9.54
N ARG A 339 31.41 -1.96 -9.67
CA ARG A 339 32.73 -2.39 -10.17
C ARG A 339 32.54 -3.29 -11.37
N MET A 340 33.13 -2.88 -12.49
CA MET A 340 33.06 -3.63 -13.73
C MET A 340 34.47 -4.01 -14.20
N ARG A 341 34.61 -5.27 -14.60
CA ARG A 341 35.80 -5.78 -15.29
C ARG A 341 35.40 -6.32 -16.64
N ILE A 342 36.09 -5.85 -17.68
CA ILE A 342 36.02 -6.39 -19.03
C ILE A 342 37.33 -7.08 -19.34
N THR A 343 37.25 -8.29 -19.87
CA THR A 343 38.38 -9.08 -20.37
C THR A 343 38.12 -9.34 -21.83
N GLY A 344 38.99 -8.76 -22.72
CA GLY A 344 38.88 -8.92 -24.14
C GLY A 344 39.19 -10.35 -24.57
N THR A 345 38.30 -10.95 -25.37
CA THR A 345 38.51 -12.30 -25.93
C THR A 345 38.83 -12.24 -27.41
N SER A 346 38.40 -11.20 -28.12
CA SER A 346 38.73 -10.93 -29.51
C SER A 346 38.57 -9.45 -29.84
N ASN A 347 39.61 -8.81 -30.35
CA ASN A 347 39.61 -7.42 -30.82
C ASN A 347 39.02 -6.40 -29.82
N TYR A 348 39.17 -6.65 -28.54
CA TYR A 348 38.69 -5.78 -27.47
C TYR A 348 39.73 -5.70 -26.36
N SER A 349 39.92 -4.51 -25.76
CA SER A 349 40.93 -4.30 -24.72
C SER A 349 40.33 -4.57 -23.33
N ASP A 350 41.17 -5.10 -22.46
CA ASP A 350 40.83 -5.23 -21.05
C ASP A 350 40.66 -3.86 -20.41
N PHE A 351 39.69 -3.73 -19.51
CA PHE A 351 39.62 -2.55 -18.68
C PHE A 351 38.86 -2.80 -17.36
N LEU A 352 39.18 -2.00 -16.33
CA LEU A 352 38.52 -1.99 -15.05
C LEU A 352 37.91 -0.62 -14.80
N GLN A 353 36.67 -0.63 -14.33
CA GLN A 353 35.91 0.58 -13.98
C GLN A 353 35.38 0.47 -12.56
N TRP A 354 35.38 1.58 -11.87
CA TRP A 354 34.78 1.71 -10.54
C TRP A 354 33.98 3.01 -10.46
N ASP A 355 32.67 2.88 -10.34
CA ASP A 355 31.73 3.99 -10.23
C ASP A 355 31.19 4.07 -8.82
N THR A 356 31.02 5.27 -8.32
CA THR A 356 30.32 5.55 -7.05
C THR A 356 29.31 6.66 -7.27
N ASN A 357 28.10 6.46 -6.77
CA ASN A 357 27.08 7.48 -6.64
C ASN A 357 26.67 7.55 -5.17
N ARG A 358 26.81 8.71 -4.55
CA ARG A 358 26.40 9.00 -3.18
C ARG A 358 25.33 10.05 -3.21
N ALA A 359 24.09 9.60 -3.04
CA ALA A 359 22.95 10.50 -3.04
C ALA A 359 22.24 10.49 -1.69
N LYS A 360 21.63 11.58 -1.34
CA LYS A 360 20.74 11.69 -0.17
C LYS A 360 19.64 12.70 -0.44
N THR A 361 18.44 12.40 0.04
CA THR A 361 17.33 13.35 0.06
C THR A 361 16.96 13.66 1.49
N ASN A 362 16.89 14.96 1.83
CA ASN A 362 16.33 15.46 3.07
C ASN A 362 15.00 16.14 2.78
N GLU A 363 13.97 15.79 3.54
CA GLU A 363 12.65 16.41 3.37
C GLU A 363 12.10 16.87 4.72
N HIS A 364 11.62 18.10 4.74
CA HIS A 364 10.90 18.72 5.85
C HIS A 364 9.49 19.07 5.41
N THR A 365 8.49 18.58 6.12
CA THR A 365 7.09 18.90 5.82
C THR A 365 6.37 19.40 7.05
N GLY A 366 5.73 20.56 6.91
CA GLY A 366 4.80 21.11 7.90
C GLY A 366 3.38 21.13 7.34
N GLN A 367 2.38 20.71 8.13
CA GLN A 367 0.98 20.64 7.70
C GLN A 367 0.04 21.04 8.83
N LEU A 368 -0.99 21.84 8.50
CA LEU A 368 -2.10 22.21 9.38
C LEU A 368 -3.42 21.84 8.71
N ASP A 369 -4.24 21.04 9.38
CA ASP A 369 -5.53 20.55 8.91
C ASP A 369 -6.66 20.98 9.84
N TYR A 370 -7.79 21.36 9.28
CA TYR A 370 -9.01 21.67 10.01
C TYR A 370 -10.23 21.02 9.39
N ILE A 371 -11.00 20.33 10.21
CA ILE A 371 -12.30 19.72 9.84
C ILE A 371 -13.39 20.40 10.66
N ARG A 372 -14.46 20.81 9.99
CA ARG A 372 -15.65 21.39 10.61
C ARG A 372 -16.92 20.67 10.18
N PRO A 373 -17.57 19.92 11.07
CA PRO A 373 -18.91 19.41 10.83
C PRO A 373 -19.94 20.55 10.75
N ILE A 374 -20.82 20.49 9.74
CA ILE A 374 -21.91 21.43 9.53
C ILE A 374 -23.24 20.73 9.82
N ALA A 375 -24.32 21.51 10.04
CA ALA A 375 -25.65 20.97 10.21
C ALA A 375 -26.08 20.08 9.04
N GLY A 376 -26.89 19.05 9.30
CA GLY A 376 -27.36 18.12 8.26
C GLY A 376 -26.40 16.95 7.97
N GLY A 377 -25.34 16.77 8.74
CA GLY A 377 -24.36 15.68 8.55
C GLY A 377 -23.36 15.98 7.44
N HIS A 378 -23.17 17.25 7.07
CA HIS A 378 -22.17 17.71 6.12
C HIS A 378 -20.86 18.03 6.84
N ASP A 379 -19.74 17.94 6.12
CA ASP A 379 -18.42 18.26 6.62
C ASP A 379 -17.69 19.20 5.64
N LEU A 380 -16.97 20.21 6.19
CA LEU A 380 -15.97 20.99 5.47
C LEU A 380 -14.59 20.62 6.00
N GLU A 381 -13.61 20.59 5.11
CA GLU A 381 -12.21 20.34 5.43
C GLU A 381 -11.32 21.30 4.64
N THR A 382 -10.30 21.83 5.33
CA THR A 382 -9.31 22.73 4.73
C THR A 382 -7.96 22.50 5.39
N GLY A 383 -6.90 22.88 4.71
CA GLY A 383 -5.56 22.80 5.27
C GLY A 383 -4.53 23.47 4.38
N VAL A 384 -3.34 23.64 4.97
CA VAL A 384 -2.13 24.15 4.32
C VAL A 384 -1.00 23.18 4.56
N LYS A 385 -0.10 23.05 3.57
CA LYS A 385 1.06 22.15 3.63
C LYS A 385 2.25 22.85 2.97
N TYR A 386 3.41 22.70 3.56
CA TYR A 386 4.69 23.14 3.02
C TYR A 386 5.67 21.98 3.03
N ILE A 387 6.36 21.74 1.91
CA ILE A 387 7.41 20.75 1.76
C ILE A 387 8.68 21.46 1.30
N LEU A 388 9.78 21.22 2.00
CA LEU A 388 11.14 21.51 1.56
C LEU A 388 11.83 20.18 1.32
N ARG A 389 12.25 19.92 0.08
CA ARG A 389 12.98 18.73 -0.34
C ARG A 389 14.32 19.12 -0.92
N GLN A 390 15.39 18.54 -0.41
CA GLN A 390 16.76 18.80 -0.84
C GLN A 390 17.41 17.48 -1.16
N THR A 391 17.87 17.30 -2.39
CA THR A 391 18.55 16.12 -2.87
C THR A 391 19.94 16.51 -3.34
N ASP A 392 20.96 15.87 -2.81
CA ASP A 392 22.36 16.02 -3.20
C ASP A 392 22.84 14.68 -3.76
N SER A 393 23.65 14.70 -4.82
CA SER A 393 24.24 13.50 -5.42
C SER A 393 25.66 13.79 -5.88
N GLU A 394 26.63 13.04 -5.37
CA GLU A 394 28.04 13.07 -5.76
C GLU A 394 28.36 11.79 -6.54
N ILE A 395 28.78 11.95 -7.78
CA ILE A 395 29.06 10.85 -8.69
C ILE A 395 30.54 10.92 -9.10
N THR A 396 31.21 9.76 -9.02
CA THR A 396 32.61 9.64 -9.43
C THR A 396 32.80 8.36 -10.24
N GLN A 397 33.40 8.46 -11.42
CA GLN A 397 33.84 7.33 -12.24
C GLN A 397 35.36 7.26 -12.23
N ARG A 398 35.93 6.07 -12.05
CA ARG A 398 37.36 5.78 -12.09
C ARG A 398 37.66 4.66 -13.04
N LEU A 399 38.67 4.86 -13.86
CA LEU A 399 39.23 3.84 -14.75
C LEU A 399 40.59 3.43 -14.23
N TYR A 400 40.94 2.14 -14.34
CA TYR A 400 42.26 1.63 -14.00
C TYR A 400 43.14 1.66 -15.23
N ASP A 401 44.30 2.33 -15.12
CA ASP A 401 45.33 2.33 -16.16
C ASP A 401 46.38 1.25 -15.83
N GLU A 402 46.39 0.19 -16.61
CA GLU A 402 47.32 -0.91 -16.45
C GLU A 402 48.78 -0.48 -16.65
N THR A 403 49.05 0.56 -17.47
CA THR A 403 50.42 1.04 -17.75
C THR A 403 51.01 1.72 -16.51
N SER A 404 50.24 2.56 -15.83
CA SER A 404 50.67 3.26 -14.62
C SER A 404 50.41 2.47 -13.34
N GLY A 405 49.56 1.46 -13.39
CA GLY A 405 49.11 0.69 -12.23
C GLY A 405 48.22 1.48 -11.29
N ASN A 406 47.60 2.58 -11.72
CA ASN A 406 46.82 3.48 -10.89
C ASN A 406 45.39 3.68 -11.40
N TRP A 407 44.49 4.00 -10.48
CA TRP A 407 43.17 4.51 -10.79
C TRP A 407 43.26 6.00 -11.16
N HIS A 408 42.60 6.42 -12.23
CA HIS A 408 42.46 7.82 -12.61
C HIS A 408 40.99 8.17 -12.86
N GLU A 409 40.67 9.44 -12.65
CA GLU A 409 39.35 9.99 -12.93
C GLU A 409 39.40 10.68 -14.29
N PRO A 410 38.66 10.19 -15.31
CA PRO A 410 38.57 10.86 -16.60
C PRO A 410 38.01 12.28 -16.47
N SER A 411 38.35 13.17 -17.39
CA SER A 411 37.78 14.52 -17.41
C SER A 411 36.27 14.47 -17.56
N GLY A 412 35.53 15.09 -16.63
CA GLY A 412 34.08 15.07 -16.64
C GLY A 412 33.43 13.89 -15.90
N SER A 413 34.24 12.99 -15.32
CA SER A 413 33.75 11.82 -14.58
C SER A 413 33.23 12.13 -13.17
N PHE A 414 33.48 13.35 -12.68
CA PHE A 414 32.94 13.84 -11.42
C PHE A 414 31.76 14.77 -11.66
N VAL A 415 30.63 14.47 -11.06
CA VAL A 415 29.41 15.30 -11.07
C VAL A 415 28.92 15.48 -9.64
N ASP A 416 28.75 16.72 -9.24
CA ASP A 416 28.11 17.08 -7.97
C ASP A 416 26.83 17.87 -8.29
N PHE A 417 25.71 17.28 -7.94
CA PHE A 417 24.36 17.73 -8.30
C PHE A 417 23.57 18.03 -7.03
N SER A 418 22.94 19.18 -7.00
CA SER A 418 22.02 19.57 -5.94
C SER A 418 20.67 20.02 -6.51
N HIS A 419 19.59 19.54 -5.90
CA HIS A 419 18.22 19.79 -6.30
C HIS A 419 17.42 20.20 -5.08
N THR A 420 16.92 21.43 -5.05
CA THR A 420 16.09 21.96 -3.97
C THR A 420 14.69 22.25 -4.49
N GLN A 421 13.67 21.75 -3.80
CA GLN A 421 12.27 21.93 -4.16
C GLN A 421 11.47 22.46 -2.99
N HIS A 422 10.73 23.55 -3.23
CA HIS A 422 9.75 24.12 -2.31
C HIS A 422 8.35 23.90 -2.86
N ILE A 423 7.47 23.26 -2.08
CA ILE A 423 6.08 23.03 -2.47
C ILE A 423 5.15 23.65 -1.43
N TYR A 424 4.30 24.55 -1.88
CA TYR A 424 3.29 25.22 -1.08
C TYR A 424 1.91 24.74 -1.52
N SER A 425 1.12 24.22 -0.60
CA SER A 425 -0.20 23.68 -0.93
C SER A 425 -1.27 24.25 -0.03
N VAL A 426 -2.43 24.54 -0.61
CA VAL A 426 -3.66 24.86 0.09
C VAL A 426 -4.80 24.03 -0.49
N TYR A 427 -5.69 23.51 0.35
CA TYR A 427 -6.85 22.76 -0.13
C TYR A 427 -8.12 23.13 0.62
N LEU A 428 -9.24 22.97 -0.08
CA LEU A 428 -10.58 23.11 0.44
C LEU A 428 -11.42 21.94 -0.11
N GLY A 429 -12.18 21.28 0.78
CA GLY A 429 -13.06 20.19 0.41
C GLY A 429 -14.36 20.21 1.22
N GLY A 430 -15.39 19.56 0.67
CA GLY A 430 -16.67 19.39 1.34
C GLY A 430 -17.30 18.04 1.03
N THR A 431 -17.95 17.48 2.05
CA THR A 431 -18.76 16.26 1.92
C THR A 431 -20.19 16.58 2.27
N PHE A 432 -21.08 16.40 1.30
CA PHE A 432 -22.48 16.74 1.40
C PHE A 432 -23.35 15.47 1.28
N ARG A 433 -24.34 15.31 2.16
CA ARG A 433 -25.18 14.12 2.25
C ARG A 433 -26.64 14.48 2.20
N TRP A 434 -27.38 13.92 1.23
CA TRP A 434 -28.84 14.08 1.09
C TRP A 434 -29.49 12.72 0.88
N ASN A 435 -30.06 12.14 1.94
CA ASN A 435 -30.71 10.84 1.89
C ASN A 435 -29.86 9.76 1.19
N LYS A 436 -30.16 9.44 -0.09
CA LYS A 436 -29.45 8.42 -0.88
C LYS A 436 -28.31 8.99 -1.72
N LEU A 437 -28.25 10.30 -1.87
CA LEU A 437 -27.22 11.00 -2.67
C LEU A 437 -26.14 11.56 -1.78
N GLY A 438 -24.88 11.28 -2.11
CA GLY A 438 -23.71 11.89 -1.54
C GLY A 438 -22.85 12.58 -2.58
N ILE A 439 -22.34 13.76 -2.23
CA ILE A 439 -21.40 14.50 -3.06
C ILE A 439 -20.18 14.82 -2.21
N LYS A 440 -18.99 14.48 -2.69
CA LYS A 440 -17.72 14.94 -2.16
C LYS A 440 -17.01 15.72 -3.24
N ALA A 441 -16.64 16.95 -2.96
CA ALA A 441 -15.91 17.80 -3.90
C ALA A 441 -14.78 18.51 -3.18
N GLY A 442 -13.68 18.71 -3.88
CA GLY A 442 -12.52 19.38 -3.34
C GLY A 442 -11.63 19.95 -4.44
N VAL A 443 -10.84 20.93 -4.06
CA VAL A 443 -9.81 21.52 -4.90
C VAL A 443 -8.56 21.74 -4.05
N ARG A 444 -7.40 21.50 -4.65
CA ARG A 444 -6.09 21.74 -4.09
C ARG A 444 -5.30 22.61 -5.07
N ALA A 445 -4.65 23.63 -4.58
CA ALA A 445 -3.71 24.44 -5.34
C ALA A 445 -2.30 24.19 -4.78
N GLU A 446 -1.34 23.92 -5.66
CA GLU A 446 0.05 23.69 -5.33
C GLU A 446 0.95 24.63 -6.14
N GLY A 447 1.80 25.38 -5.45
CA GLY A 447 2.90 26.13 -6.05
C GLY A 447 4.20 25.39 -5.81
N THR A 448 4.97 25.15 -6.86
CA THR A 448 6.28 24.51 -6.79
C THR A 448 7.35 25.46 -7.28
N SER A 449 8.44 25.60 -6.52
CA SER A 449 9.68 26.28 -6.91
C SER A 449 10.80 25.27 -6.86
N LEU A 450 11.54 25.16 -7.95
CA LEU A 450 12.59 24.18 -8.18
C LEU A 450 13.88 24.89 -8.52
N ASP A 451 14.96 24.57 -7.80
CA ASP A 451 16.31 25.06 -8.03
C ASP A 451 17.24 23.85 -8.23
N VAL A 452 17.93 23.82 -9.35
CA VAL A 452 18.91 22.77 -9.69
C VAL A 452 20.26 23.43 -9.95
N SER A 453 21.31 22.89 -9.33
CA SER A 453 22.67 23.36 -9.50
C SER A 453 23.66 22.21 -9.65
N TYR A 454 24.72 22.49 -10.41
CA TYR A 454 25.83 21.59 -10.65
C TYR A 454 27.14 22.26 -10.28
N SER A 455 28.03 21.59 -9.57
CA SER A 455 29.31 22.16 -9.15
C SER A 455 30.37 22.15 -10.27
N ASN A 456 30.09 21.48 -11.38
CA ASN A 456 30.98 21.42 -12.56
C ASN A 456 30.34 22.15 -13.75
N ASP A 457 31.14 22.85 -14.55
CA ASP A 457 30.71 23.64 -15.72
C ASP A 457 30.11 22.82 -16.90
N LEU A 458 29.89 21.54 -16.71
CA LEU A 458 29.40 20.64 -17.76
C LEU A 458 27.88 20.73 -17.97
N THR A 459 27.18 21.34 -17.03
CA THR A 459 25.72 21.46 -17.07
C THR A 459 25.31 22.87 -16.61
N LYS A 460 24.13 23.28 -17.03
CA LYS A 460 23.60 24.60 -16.65
C LYS A 460 22.68 24.49 -15.45
N ASP A 461 22.88 25.35 -14.47
CA ASP A 461 21.91 25.54 -13.40
C ASP A 461 20.58 26.02 -13.99
N PHE A 462 19.49 25.56 -13.44
CA PHE A 462 18.19 26.04 -13.86
C PHE A 462 17.24 26.24 -12.66
N HIS A 463 16.25 27.09 -12.89
CA HIS A 463 15.21 27.40 -11.93
C HIS A 463 13.85 27.32 -12.63
N SER A 464 12.87 26.70 -11.98
CA SER A 464 11.51 26.58 -12.51
C SER A 464 10.47 26.86 -11.44
N ASN A 465 9.38 27.55 -11.83
CA ASN A 465 8.23 27.80 -10.96
C ASN A 465 6.95 27.47 -11.71
N PHE A 466 6.07 26.73 -11.06
CA PHE A 466 4.77 26.42 -11.64
C PHE A 466 3.68 26.29 -10.56
N VAL A 467 2.42 26.43 -10.99
CA VAL A 467 1.25 26.31 -10.12
C VAL A 467 0.29 25.31 -10.75
N ASP A 468 -0.14 24.34 -9.95
CA ASP A 468 -1.09 23.32 -10.34
C ASP A 468 -2.39 23.43 -9.53
N ILE A 469 -3.52 23.25 -10.21
CA ILE A 469 -4.84 23.17 -9.58
C ILE A 469 -5.39 21.77 -9.80
N VAL A 470 -5.69 21.07 -8.70
CA VAL A 470 -6.03 19.65 -8.64
C VAL A 470 -7.46 19.48 -8.11
N PRO A 471 -8.48 19.44 -8.98
CA PRO A 471 -9.85 19.19 -8.59
C PRO A 471 -10.14 17.70 -8.39
N ASN A 472 -11.10 17.39 -7.50
CA ASN A 472 -11.71 16.08 -7.38
C ASN A 472 -13.21 16.20 -7.10
N VAL A 473 -14.01 15.30 -7.65
CA VAL A 473 -15.46 15.22 -7.40
C VAL A 473 -15.88 13.77 -7.39
N THR A 474 -16.62 13.37 -6.36
CA THR A 474 -17.24 12.03 -6.28
C THR A 474 -18.73 12.18 -6.01
N LEU A 475 -19.54 11.57 -6.87
CA LEU A 475 -20.97 11.42 -6.72
C LEU A 475 -21.26 9.98 -6.31
N SER A 476 -22.07 9.77 -5.29
CA SER A 476 -22.48 8.45 -4.82
C SER A 476 -23.98 8.34 -4.68
N TYR A 477 -24.55 7.23 -5.10
CA TYR A 477 -25.98 6.94 -4.97
C TYR A 477 -26.19 5.56 -4.35
N SER A 478 -26.84 5.51 -3.19
CA SER A 478 -27.19 4.28 -2.49
C SER A 478 -28.54 3.74 -2.99
N ILE A 479 -28.52 2.61 -3.71
CA ILE A 479 -29.74 1.97 -4.26
C ILE A 479 -30.53 1.31 -3.13
N GLY A 480 -29.86 0.84 -2.09
CA GLY A 480 -30.41 0.24 -0.89
C GLY A 480 -29.39 0.27 0.24
N GLN A 481 -29.52 -0.66 1.19
CA GLN A 481 -28.54 -0.80 2.27
C GLN A 481 -27.26 -1.51 1.85
N SER A 482 -27.31 -2.28 0.76
CA SER A 482 -26.25 -3.18 0.32
C SER A 482 -25.68 -2.87 -1.06
N GLN A 483 -26.21 -1.86 -1.77
CA GLN A 483 -25.79 -1.52 -3.13
C GLN A 483 -25.52 -0.04 -3.27
N GLN A 484 -24.45 0.29 -3.98
CA GLN A 484 -24.05 1.66 -4.26
C GLN A 484 -23.47 1.78 -5.68
N ILE A 485 -23.81 2.87 -6.36
CA ILE A 485 -23.13 3.33 -7.58
C ILE A 485 -22.36 4.58 -7.24
N ARG A 486 -21.13 4.70 -7.77
CA ARG A 486 -20.26 5.85 -7.58
C ARG A 486 -19.67 6.29 -8.91
N LEU A 487 -19.69 7.60 -9.17
CA LEU A 487 -19.00 8.23 -10.28
C LEU A 487 -17.99 9.22 -9.70
N GLY A 488 -16.72 9.03 -10.01
CA GLY A 488 -15.62 9.87 -9.55
C GLY A 488 -14.86 10.49 -10.72
N TYR A 489 -14.46 11.74 -10.56
CA TYR A 489 -13.41 12.39 -11.34
C TYR A 489 -12.32 12.86 -10.39
N ASN A 490 -11.09 12.58 -10.72
CA ASN A 490 -9.94 13.13 -10.01
C ASN A 490 -8.82 13.50 -11.01
N MET A 491 -8.16 14.59 -10.72
CA MET A 491 -6.89 14.95 -11.31
C MET A 491 -5.79 14.69 -10.30
N ARG A 492 -4.63 14.25 -10.76
CA ARG A 492 -3.43 14.00 -9.94
C ARG A 492 -2.21 14.54 -10.63
N ILE A 493 -1.22 14.92 -9.82
CA ILE A 493 0.10 15.36 -10.28
C ILE A 493 1.10 14.29 -9.86
N GLN A 494 2.05 13.99 -10.72
CA GLN A 494 3.17 13.12 -10.42
C GLN A 494 4.46 13.83 -10.82
N ARG A 495 5.37 14.05 -9.87
CA ARG A 495 6.65 14.70 -10.09
C ARG A 495 7.72 13.65 -10.38
N ALA A 496 8.67 14.01 -11.23
CA ALA A 496 9.84 13.17 -11.46
C ALA A 496 10.65 13.05 -10.15
N GLY A 497 10.97 11.83 -9.75
CA GLY A 497 11.91 11.55 -8.67
C GLY A 497 13.36 11.73 -9.11
N ILE A 498 14.30 11.62 -8.17
CA ILE A 498 15.73 11.82 -8.46
C ILE A 498 16.25 10.88 -9.53
N ASP A 499 15.78 9.63 -9.58
CA ASP A 499 16.21 8.64 -10.57
C ASP A 499 15.84 9.05 -12.00
N TYR A 500 14.74 9.81 -12.19
CA TYR A 500 14.36 10.36 -13.50
C TYR A 500 15.12 11.66 -13.83
N LEU A 501 15.51 12.42 -12.81
CA LEU A 501 16.13 13.74 -12.97
C LEU A 501 17.65 13.69 -12.99
N ASN A 502 18.26 12.67 -12.36
CA ASN A 502 19.71 12.58 -12.19
C ASN A 502 20.41 12.41 -13.55
N PRO A 503 21.22 13.37 -14.01
CA PRO A 503 21.91 13.31 -15.31
C PRO A 503 23.12 12.38 -15.32
N TYR A 504 23.37 11.63 -14.24
CA TYR A 504 24.42 10.62 -14.20
C TYR A 504 24.24 9.62 -15.33
N VAL A 505 25.31 9.45 -16.13
CA VAL A 505 25.34 8.47 -17.20
C VAL A 505 25.72 7.12 -16.61
N ASP A 506 24.77 6.21 -16.55
CA ASP A 506 25.01 4.83 -16.13
C ASP A 506 25.60 4.05 -17.31
N GLU A 507 26.90 3.78 -17.23
CA GLU A 507 27.67 3.02 -18.22
C GLU A 507 28.07 1.63 -17.69
N ARG A 508 27.31 1.06 -16.75
CA ARG A 508 27.51 -0.34 -16.27
C ARG A 508 27.44 -1.35 -17.41
N ASP A 509 26.70 -1.03 -18.44
CA ASP A 509 26.77 -1.64 -19.74
C ASP A 509 27.21 -0.59 -20.76
N PRO A 510 28.47 -0.57 -21.22
CA PRO A 510 28.97 0.45 -22.11
C PRO A 510 28.32 0.48 -23.50
N LEU A 511 27.51 -0.54 -23.82
CA LEU A 511 26.75 -0.62 -25.07
C LEU A 511 25.27 -0.27 -24.88
N ASN A 512 24.80 -0.14 -23.62
CA ASN A 512 23.43 0.24 -23.27
C ASN A 512 23.47 1.22 -22.09
N VAL A 513 23.78 2.47 -22.39
CA VAL A 513 23.89 3.52 -21.38
C VAL A 513 22.52 4.15 -21.06
N SER A 514 22.39 4.68 -19.84
CA SER A 514 21.18 5.41 -19.46
C SER A 514 21.50 6.63 -18.59
N TYR A 515 20.63 7.64 -18.64
CA TYR A 515 20.71 8.83 -17.78
C TYR A 515 19.33 9.44 -17.56
N GLY A 516 19.16 10.16 -16.45
CA GLY A 516 17.95 10.93 -16.16
C GLY A 516 17.92 12.27 -16.92
N ASN A 517 16.76 12.91 -16.90
CA ASN A 517 16.53 14.21 -17.55
C ASN A 517 16.09 15.24 -16.51
N PRO A 518 16.93 16.24 -16.17
CA PRO A 518 16.58 17.26 -15.19
C PRO A 518 15.48 18.23 -15.65
N ASP A 519 15.18 18.30 -16.96
CA ASP A 519 14.20 19.23 -17.53
C ASP A 519 12.77 18.68 -17.51
N LEU A 520 12.50 17.62 -16.73
CA LEU A 520 11.18 17.00 -16.66
C LEU A 520 10.18 17.85 -15.87
N ASP A 521 9.01 18.08 -16.46
CA ASP A 521 7.83 18.63 -15.82
C ASP A 521 7.00 17.56 -15.10
N SER A 522 6.12 17.99 -14.19
CA SER A 522 5.17 17.10 -13.54
C SER A 522 4.15 16.52 -14.53
N GLU A 523 3.87 15.23 -14.43
CA GLU A 523 2.74 14.61 -15.15
C GLU A 523 1.40 15.06 -14.54
N LYS A 524 0.39 15.25 -15.39
CA LYS A 524 -0.99 15.55 -14.99
C LYS A 524 -1.93 14.45 -15.47
N SER A 525 -2.28 13.57 -14.54
CA SER A 525 -3.16 12.43 -14.79
C SER A 525 -4.61 12.78 -14.45
N ASN A 526 -5.50 12.60 -15.39
CA ASN A 526 -6.95 12.75 -15.22
C ASN A 526 -7.61 11.38 -15.24
N SER A 527 -8.56 11.13 -14.34
CA SER A 527 -9.24 9.85 -14.25
C SER A 527 -10.73 10.01 -13.98
N VAL A 528 -11.54 9.27 -14.73
CA VAL A 528 -12.98 9.11 -14.50
C VAL A 528 -13.25 7.65 -14.16
N ASN A 529 -13.97 7.40 -13.05
CA ASN A 529 -14.25 6.07 -12.55
C ASN A 529 -15.74 5.89 -12.26
N LEU A 530 -16.33 4.84 -12.82
CA LEU A 530 -17.67 4.39 -12.47
C LEU A 530 -17.58 3.07 -11.72
N ASN A 531 -18.07 3.05 -10.47
CA ASN A 531 -18.01 1.87 -9.62
C ASN A 531 -19.43 1.42 -9.23
N TYR A 532 -19.66 0.11 -9.31
CA TYR A 532 -20.82 -0.55 -8.72
C TYR A 532 -20.37 -1.50 -7.61
N THR A 533 -21.02 -1.43 -6.46
CA THR A 533 -20.69 -2.25 -5.30
C THR A 533 -21.94 -2.92 -4.75
N LEU A 534 -21.84 -4.23 -4.51
CA LEU A 534 -22.87 -5.05 -3.87
C LEU A 534 -22.26 -5.78 -2.67
N PHE A 535 -22.90 -5.71 -1.50
CA PHE A 535 -22.49 -6.41 -0.28
C PHE A 535 -23.61 -7.28 0.27
N THR A 536 -23.25 -8.52 0.57
CA THR A 536 -24.05 -9.43 1.38
C THR A 536 -23.14 -10.13 2.38
N GLN A 537 -23.70 -10.82 3.36
CA GLN A 537 -22.91 -11.58 4.34
C GLN A 537 -22.04 -12.68 3.68
N LYS A 538 -22.47 -13.25 2.57
CA LYS A 538 -21.81 -14.38 1.91
C LYS A 538 -21.13 -14.04 0.58
N PHE A 539 -21.49 -12.91 0.00
CA PHE A 539 -21.08 -12.56 -1.35
C PHE A 539 -20.90 -11.05 -1.51
N ASN A 540 -19.72 -10.66 -1.95
CA ASN A 540 -19.37 -9.26 -2.19
C ASN A 540 -18.83 -9.11 -3.59
N ILE A 541 -19.32 -8.10 -4.33
CA ILE A 541 -18.81 -7.71 -5.64
C ILE A 541 -18.49 -6.22 -5.63
N ASN A 542 -17.37 -5.85 -6.26
CA ASN A 542 -17.09 -4.50 -6.71
C ASN A 542 -16.67 -4.57 -8.18
N ALA A 543 -17.43 -3.92 -9.06
CA ALA A 543 -17.11 -3.80 -10.47
C ALA A 543 -16.85 -2.34 -10.80
N SER A 544 -15.78 -2.04 -11.55
CA SER A 544 -15.50 -0.67 -11.97
C SER A 544 -15.05 -0.58 -13.42
N VAL A 545 -15.46 0.52 -14.07
CA VAL A 545 -14.94 0.97 -15.37
C VAL A 545 -14.20 2.26 -15.12
N SER A 546 -12.99 2.38 -15.63
CA SER A 546 -12.15 3.56 -15.49
C SER A 546 -11.61 4.01 -16.84
N HIS A 547 -11.45 5.32 -16.98
CA HIS A 547 -10.73 5.93 -18.08
C HIS A 547 -9.76 6.95 -17.52
N ALA A 548 -8.46 6.75 -17.76
CA ALA A 548 -7.39 7.66 -17.36
C ALA A 548 -6.67 8.19 -18.59
N PHE A 549 -6.27 9.47 -18.55
CA PHE A 549 -5.50 10.09 -19.62
C PHE A 549 -4.48 11.06 -19.08
N VAL A 550 -3.30 11.05 -19.70
CA VAL A 550 -2.15 11.91 -19.43
C VAL A 550 -1.67 12.46 -20.77
N ASN A 551 -1.50 13.77 -20.89
CA ASN A 551 -1.06 14.40 -22.14
C ASN A 551 0.44 14.69 -22.18
N ASN A 552 1.12 14.62 -21.03
CA ASN A 552 2.56 14.88 -20.86
C ASN A 552 3.20 13.79 -20.00
N SER A 553 2.93 12.51 -20.28
CA SER A 553 3.49 11.43 -19.48
C SER A 553 5.02 11.38 -19.62
N ILE A 554 5.68 11.13 -18.48
CA ILE A 554 7.11 10.88 -18.41
C ILE A 554 7.35 9.45 -18.89
N GLU A 555 7.87 9.31 -20.10
CA GLU A 555 8.14 8.02 -20.71
C GLU A 555 9.64 7.84 -20.94
N GLN A 556 10.12 6.64 -20.70
CA GLN A 556 11.46 6.23 -21.11
C GLN A 556 11.47 5.99 -22.62
N TYR A 557 12.50 6.49 -23.28
CA TYR A 557 12.75 6.18 -24.68
C TYR A 557 14.22 5.89 -24.91
N THR A 558 14.47 5.02 -25.87
CA THR A 558 15.83 4.57 -26.23
C THR A 558 16.10 4.92 -27.69
N PHE A 559 17.32 5.38 -27.96
CA PHE A 559 17.81 5.72 -29.29
C PHE A 559 19.28 5.29 -29.42
N MET A 560 19.81 5.28 -30.66
CA MET A 560 21.24 5.02 -30.87
C MET A 560 22.00 6.33 -30.75
N ASP A 561 23.16 6.28 -30.07
CA ASP A 561 24.07 7.42 -29.94
C ASP A 561 24.62 7.83 -31.35
N THR A 562 24.60 9.12 -31.62
CA THR A 562 25.08 9.64 -32.93
C THR A 562 26.59 9.62 -33.07
N GLU A 563 27.33 9.71 -31.97
CA GLU A 563 28.81 9.67 -31.95
C GLU A 563 29.34 8.24 -31.77
N ARG A 564 28.57 7.40 -31.08
CA ARG A 564 28.87 5.98 -30.81
C ARG A 564 27.73 5.11 -31.38
N PRO A 565 27.68 4.85 -32.69
CA PRO A 565 26.51 4.19 -33.33
C PRO A 565 26.15 2.79 -32.80
N ASN A 566 27.11 2.15 -32.12
CA ASN A 566 26.93 0.85 -31.50
C ASN A 566 26.37 0.91 -30.03
N VAL A 567 26.21 2.12 -29.51
CA VAL A 567 25.70 2.34 -28.13
C VAL A 567 24.23 2.76 -28.18
N SER A 568 23.39 2.06 -27.44
CA SER A 568 22.02 2.51 -27.20
C SER A 568 21.97 3.40 -25.97
N VAL A 569 21.22 4.48 -26.06
CA VAL A 569 21.05 5.47 -25.00
C VAL A 569 19.59 5.51 -24.57
N SER A 570 19.33 5.33 -23.30
CA SER A 570 18.01 5.43 -22.71
C SER A 570 17.90 6.67 -21.81
N THR A 571 16.85 7.46 -21.98
CA THR A 571 16.55 8.62 -21.14
C THR A 571 15.05 8.83 -21.01
N TYR A 572 14.63 9.89 -20.32
CA TYR A 572 13.23 10.19 -20.03
C TYR A 572 12.80 11.52 -20.64
N GLY A 573 11.53 11.66 -20.95
CA GLY A 573 10.94 12.91 -21.43
C GLY A 573 9.45 12.99 -21.16
N ASN A 574 8.91 14.21 -21.01
CA ASN A 574 7.48 14.48 -21.03
C ASN A 574 6.91 14.41 -22.46
N ILE A 575 7.02 13.27 -23.06
CA ILE A 575 6.85 13.06 -24.50
C ILE A 575 5.62 12.25 -24.85
N GLY A 576 4.89 11.73 -23.87
CA GLY A 576 3.81 10.79 -24.11
C GLY A 576 2.42 11.41 -23.99
N LYS A 577 1.51 11.02 -24.90
CA LYS A 577 0.07 11.00 -24.65
C LYS A 577 -0.30 9.57 -24.29
N ARG A 578 -0.89 9.37 -23.12
CA ARG A 578 -1.31 8.06 -22.65
C ARG A 578 -2.79 8.05 -22.35
N HIS A 579 -3.50 7.08 -22.91
CA HIS A 579 -4.89 6.77 -22.58
C HIS A 579 -4.97 5.34 -22.08
N GLN A 580 -5.71 5.14 -20.99
CA GLN A 580 -5.94 3.81 -20.42
C GLN A 580 -7.41 3.67 -20.07
N THR A 581 -8.07 2.71 -20.69
CA THR A 581 -9.46 2.37 -20.39
C THR A 581 -9.53 0.96 -19.85
N GLY A 582 -10.05 0.81 -18.64
CA GLY A 582 -10.04 -0.46 -17.95
C GLY A 582 -11.36 -0.87 -17.35
N PHE A 583 -11.50 -2.18 -17.19
CA PHE A 583 -12.54 -2.82 -16.40
C PHE A 583 -11.89 -3.63 -15.30
N SER A 584 -12.37 -3.51 -14.06
CA SER A 584 -11.92 -4.32 -12.93
C SER A 584 -13.09 -4.94 -12.18
N LEU A 585 -12.86 -6.15 -11.66
CA LEU A 585 -13.82 -6.93 -10.91
C LEU A 585 -13.16 -7.52 -9.67
N TYR A 586 -13.71 -7.22 -8.51
CA TYR A 586 -13.42 -7.91 -7.26
C TYR A 586 -14.64 -8.72 -6.84
N MET A 587 -14.41 -9.96 -6.40
CA MET A 587 -15.41 -10.86 -5.88
C MET A 587 -14.89 -11.62 -4.65
N ASN A 588 -15.72 -11.74 -3.62
CA ASN A 588 -15.46 -12.58 -2.45
C ASN A 588 -16.73 -13.38 -2.14
N TRP A 589 -16.59 -14.69 -2.05
CA TRP A 589 -17.68 -15.62 -1.82
C TRP A 589 -17.36 -16.60 -0.70
N SER A 590 -18.14 -16.55 0.38
CA SER A 590 -17.99 -17.42 1.55
C SER A 590 -19.33 -18.05 1.86
N PRO A 591 -19.74 -19.12 1.12
CA PRO A 591 -21.04 -19.76 1.29
C PRO A 591 -21.20 -20.44 2.65
N VAL A 592 -20.09 -20.98 3.17
CA VAL A 592 -19.98 -21.66 4.47
C VAL A 592 -18.67 -21.27 5.17
N PRO A 593 -18.59 -21.33 6.52
CA PRO A 593 -17.37 -20.97 7.26
C PRO A 593 -16.13 -21.80 6.88
N LEU A 594 -16.32 -23.01 6.37
CA LEU A 594 -15.23 -23.89 5.94
C LEU A 594 -14.54 -23.40 4.67
N PHE A 595 -15.27 -22.71 3.77
CA PHE A 595 -14.80 -22.40 2.42
C PHE A 595 -14.96 -20.94 2.09
N ARG A 596 -13.89 -20.35 1.53
CA ARG A 596 -13.87 -19.02 0.96
C ARG A 596 -13.19 -19.02 -0.40
N PHE A 597 -13.80 -18.38 -1.36
CA PHE A 597 -13.22 -18.05 -2.66
C PHE A 597 -13.13 -16.54 -2.79
N PHE A 598 -12.02 -16.06 -3.32
CA PHE A 598 -11.86 -14.65 -3.70
C PHE A 598 -11.20 -14.55 -5.07
N MET A 599 -11.58 -13.54 -5.79
CA MET A 599 -11.03 -13.22 -7.09
C MET A 599 -10.93 -11.71 -7.23
N ASN A 600 -9.82 -11.26 -7.81
CA ASN A 600 -9.63 -9.89 -8.22
C ASN A 600 -8.97 -9.89 -9.59
N GLY A 601 -9.48 -9.08 -10.51
CA GLY A 601 -8.89 -8.98 -11.84
C GLY A 601 -9.32 -7.70 -12.52
N GLY A 602 -8.50 -7.28 -13.46
CA GLY A 602 -8.77 -6.14 -14.32
C GLY A 602 -8.06 -6.31 -15.65
N VAL A 603 -8.64 -5.73 -16.67
CA VAL A 603 -8.08 -5.65 -18.00
C VAL A 603 -8.17 -4.21 -18.47
N ASP A 604 -7.07 -3.71 -19.01
CA ASP A 604 -6.91 -2.34 -19.48
C ASP A 604 -6.45 -2.34 -20.94
N TYR A 605 -7.08 -1.52 -21.75
CA TYR A 605 -6.55 -1.15 -23.05
C TYR A 605 -5.75 0.13 -22.89
N ILE A 606 -4.45 0.06 -23.21
CA ILE A 606 -3.50 1.16 -23.10
C ILE A 606 -3.14 1.61 -24.51
N SER A 607 -3.17 2.92 -24.76
CA SER A 607 -2.65 3.55 -25.96
C SER A 607 -1.66 4.64 -25.55
N MET A 608 -0.49 4.61 -26.14
CA MET A 608 0.60 5.57 -25.93
C MET A 608 1.01 6.14 -27.29
N GLU A 609 1.27 7.43 -27.34
CA GLU A 609 1.66 8.14 -28.56
C GLU A 609 2.67 9.25 -28.22
N ASN A 610 3.68 9.37 -29.06
CA ASN A 610 4.59 10.50 -29.14
C ASN A 610 4.70 10.98 -30.59
N GLU A 611 4.03 12.08 -30.89
CA GLU A 611 3.97 12.65 -32.25
C GLU A 611 5.33 13.16 -32.70
N GLU A 612 6.13 13.77 -31.82
CA GLU A 612 7.44 14.39 -32.16
C GLU A 612 8.47 13.35 -32.62
N ARG A 613 8.43 12.16 -32.03
CA ARG A 613 9.36 11.05 -32.34
C ARG A 613 8.73 9.99 -33.24
N ASN A 614 7.48 10.21 -33.66
CA ASN A 614 6.70 9.25 -34.46
C ASN A 614 6.68 7.84 -33.83
N LEU A 615 6.47 7.80 -32.49
CA LEU A 615 6.36 6.56 -31.74
C LEU A 615 4.91 6.38 -31.29
N SER A 616 4.40 5.19 -31.48
CA SER A 616 3.08 4.81 -30.95
C SER A 616 3.05 3.33 -30.62
N ASN A 617 2.36 3.00 -29.55
CA ASN A 617 2.11 1.63 -29.16
C ASN A 617 0.77 1.51 -28.45
N SER A 618 0.10 0.39 -28.62
CA SER A 618 -1.13 0.10 -27.92
C SER A 618 -1.32 -1.39 -27.70
N GLY A 619 -2.13 -1.73 -26.71
CA GLY A 619 -2.40 -3.14 -26.44
C GLY A 619 -3.17 -3.35 -25.14
N TRP A 620 -3.48 -4.61 -24.90
CA TRP A 620 -4.12 -5.06 -23.68
C TRP A 620 -3.07 -5.37 -22.62
N SER A 621 -3.29 -4.83 -21.43
CA SER A 621 -2.60 -5.17 -20.20
C SER A 621 -3.62 -5.55 -19.14
N GLY A 622 -3.18 -6.07 -18.00
CA GLY A 622 -4.09 -6.40 -16.93
C GLY A 622 -3.55 -7.49 -16.03
N ARG A 623 -4.37 -7.85 -15.04
CA ARG A 623 -4.03 -8.89 -14.08
C ARG A 623 -5.26 -9.63 -13.59
N ALA A 624 -5.07 -10.87 -13.20
CA ALA A 624 -6.06 -11.67 -12.50
C ALA A 624 -5.38 -12.38 -11.32
N PHE A 625 -6.01 -12.32 -10.16
CA PHE A 625 -5.60 -13.04 -8.96
C PHE A 625 -6.81 -13.74 -8.37
N ALA A 626 -6.66 -15.01 -8.02
CA ALA A 626 -7.72 -15.78 -7.38
C ALA A 626 -7.14 -16.69 -6.30
N GLY A 627 -7.94 -16.96 -5.29
CA GLY A 627 -7.55 -17.88 -4.23
C GLY A 627 -8.73 -18.57 -3.58
N VAL A 628 -8.42 -19.72 -3.00
CA VAL A 628 -9.35 -20.50 -2.17
C VAL A 628 -8.73 -20.73 -0.81
N GLN A 629 -9.56 -20.62 0.21
CA GLN A 629 -9.19 -20.90 1.59
C GLN A 629 -10.14 -21.93 2.17
N PHE A 630 -9.56 -22.95 2.81
CA PHE A 630 -10.27 -23.95 3.61
C PHE A 630 -9.87 -23.80 5.08
N SER A 631 -10.87 -23.65 5.96
CA SER A 631 -10.69 -23.53 7.41
C SER A 631 -11.21 -24.79 8.07
N PHE A 632 -10.32 -25.76 8.30
CA PHE A 632 -10.69 -27.07 8.86
C PHE A 632 -10.80 -27.02 10.41
N PRO A 633 -11.52 -27.99 11.01
CA PRO A 633 -11.50 -28.17 12.46
C PRO A 633 -10.10 -28.31 13.03
N LYS A 634 -9.94 -28.02 14.33
CA LYS A 634 -8.66 -28.03 15.05
C LYS A 634 -7.67 -26.98 14.54
N ASP A 635 -8.14 -25.84 14.05
CA ASP A 635 -7.35 -24.67 13.64
C ASP A 635 -6.32 -24.94 12.52
N PHE A 636 -6.65 -25.82 11.57
CA PHE A 636 -5.91 -25.95 10.32
C PHE A 636 -6.51 -25.02 9.26
N ARG A 637 -5.64 -24.35 8.50
CA ARG A 637 -6.04 -23.53 7.35
C ARG A 637 -5.17 -23.88 6.15
N LEU A 638 -5.81 -24.22 5.03
CA LEU A 638 -5.17 -24.44 3.74
C LEU A 638 -5.54 -23.29 2.82
N ASN A 639 -4.55 -22.62 2.26
CA ASN A 639 -4.72 -21.56 1.28
C ASN A 639 -4.04 -21.99 -0.02
N MET A 640 -4.69 -21.74 -1.14
CA MET A 640 -4.14 -21.88 -2.47
C MET A 640 -4.47 -20.62 -3.27
N ASN A 641 -3.48 -20.07 -3.93
CA ASN A 641 -3.63 -18.85 -4.72
C ASN A 641 -2.94 -18.98 -6.07
N ALA A 642 -3.39 -18.21 -7.04
CA ALA A 642 -2.73 -18.03 -8.32
C ALA A 642 -3.00 -16.64 -8.85
N GLY A 643 -1.98 -16.04 -9.49
CA GLY A 643 -2.10 -14.76 -10.15
C GLY A 643 -1.40 -14.77 -11.49
N TYR A 644 -2.00 -14.10 -12.47
CA TYR A 644 -1.47 -13.92 -13.80
C TYR A 644 -1.51 -12.45 -14.18
N MET A 645 -0.39 -11.94 -14.64
CA MET A 645 -0.24 -10.59 -15.17
C MET A 645 -0.03 -10.66 -16.68
N LEU A 646 -0.84 -9.91 -17.42
CA LEU A 646 -0.66 -9.72 -18.86
C LEU A 646 0.57 -8.84 -19.14
N PRO A 647 1.13 -8.89 -20.36
CA PRO A 647 2.26 -8.06 -20.73
C PRO A 647 2.03 -6.57 -20.45
N LYS A 648 3.04 -5.90 -19.86
CA LYS A 648 3.02 -4.43 -19.66
C LYS A 648 3.38 -3.74 -20.99
N ILE A 649 2.47 -2.92 -21.49
CA ILE A 649 2.68 -2.13 -22.71
C ILE A 649 3.58 -0.94 -22.38
N GLN A 650 4.62 -0.71 -23.18
CA GLN A 650 5.54 0.41 -23.12
C GLN A 650 5.54 1.16 -24.46
N LEU A 651 5.98 2.41 -24.50
CA LEU A 651 5.97 3.22 -25.74
C LEU A 651 6.73 2.53 -26.89
N GLN A 652 7.87 1.91 -26.62
CA GLN A 652 8.71 1.24 -27.61
C GLN A 652 8.74 -0.30 -27.46
N GLY A 653 7.71 -0.91 -26.86
CA GLY A 653 7.73 -2.37 -26.72
C GLY A 653 6.73 -2.92 -25.70
N LYS A 654 7.09 -4.07 -25.15
CA LYS A 654 6.29 -4.74 -24.12
C LYS A 654 7.19 -5.60 -23.24
N ARG A 655 6.89 -5.63 -21.94
CA ARG A 655 7.43 -6.60 -20.98
C ARG A 655 6.62 -7.88 -20.98
N SER A 656 7.24 -8.96 -20.50
CA SER A 656 6.63 -10.27 -20.34
C SER A 656 5.36 -10.25 -19.49
N ASP A 657 4.54 -11.25 -19.72
CA ASP A 657 3.57 -11.72 -18.75
C ASP A 657 4.27 -12.37 -17.54
N PHE A 658 3.51 -12.59 -16.48
CA PHE A 658 4.01 -13.21 -15.25
C PHE A 658 2.94 -14.08 -14.61
N LEU A 659 3.29 -15.35 -14.28
CA LEU A 659 2.43 -16.26 -13.55
C LEU A 659 3.07 -16.62 -12.21
N PHE A 660 2.32 -16.49 -11.14
CA PHE A 660 2.69 -17.01 -9.83
C PHE A 660 1.55 -17.81 -9.21
N HIS A 661 1.89 -18.73 -8.36
CA HIS A 661 0.91 -19.53 -7.61
C HIS A 661 1.56 -20.03 -6.33
N GLY A 662 0.73 -20.32 -5.33
CA GLY A 662 1.20 -20.74 -4.02
C GLY A 662 0.24 -21.63 -3.29
N ILE A 663 0.79 -22.41 -2.37
CA ILE A 663 0.04 -23.23 -1.43
C ILE A 663 0.64 -23.04 -0.03
N THR A 664 -0.20 -22.75 0.96
CA THR A 664 0.23 -22.53 2.35
C THR A 664 -0.68 -23.32 3.29
N LEU A 665 -0.07 -24.10 4.17
CA LEU A 665 -0.75 -24.82 5.25
C LEU A 665 -0.35 -24.20 6.59
N ASN A 666 -1.32 -23.66 7.30
CA ASN A 666 -1.14 -23.08 8.64
C ASN A 666 -1.78 -23.97 9.70
N LYS A 667 -1.12 -24.09 10.85
CA LYS A 667 -1.64 -24.76 12.05
C LYS A 667 -1.44 -23.86 13.26
N ASP A 668 -2.54 -23.54 13.94
CA ASP A 668 -2.49 -22.78 15.20
C ASP A 668 -2.50 -23.73 16.41
N PHE A 669 -1.73 -23.38 17.44
CA PHE A 669 -1.60 -24.08 18.70
C PHE A 669 -1.84 -23.12 19.87
N PHE A 670 -2.10 -23.68 21.07
CA PHE A 670 -2.22 -22.93 22.33
C PHE A 670 -3.22 -21.77 22.25
N HIS A 671 -4.45 -22.04 21.78
CA HIS A 671 -5.49 -21.04 21.58
C HIS A 671 -5.03 -19.90 20.64
N LYS A 672 -4.44 -20.28 19.51
CA LYS A 672 -3.92 -19.37 18.47
C LYS A 672 -2.76 -18.47 18.92
N LYS A 673 -2.02 -18.87 20.00
CA LYS A 673 -0.82 -18.14 20.41
C LYS A 673 0.43 -18.51 19.58
N LEU A 674 0.51 -19.74 19.09
CA LEU A 674 1.60 -20.20 18.25
C LEU A 674 1.04 -20.62 16.90
N THR A 675 1.51 -20.02 15.82
CA THR A 675 1.20 -20.39 14.43
C THR A 675 2.43 -21.03 13.81
N PHE A 676 2.28 -22.21 13.23
CA PHE A 676 3.26 -22.86 12.39
C PHE A 676 2.75 -22.90 10.95
N SER A 677 3.56 -22.47 9.99
CA SER A 677 3.21 -22.40 8.58
C SER A 677 4.24 -23.12 7.74
N VAL A 678 3.76 -23.89 6.75
CA VAL A 678 4.57 -24.48 5.69
C VAL A 678 3.99 -24.01 4.37
N TYR A 679 4.84 -23.51 3.49
CA TYR A 679 4.39 -23.01 2.20
C TYR A 679 5.31 -23.45 1.06
N CYS A 680 4.74 -23.41 -0.15
CA CYS A 680 5.47 -23.56 -1.40
C CYS A 680 5.00 -22.48 -2.37
N LYS A 681 5.92 -21.59 -2.77
CA LYS A 681 5.72 -20.69 -3.90
C LYS A 681 5.98 -21.46 -5.19
N SER A 682 5.16 -21.26 -6.20
CA SER A 682 5.22 -21.88 -7.52
C SER A 682 5.43 -23.41 -7.52
N PRO A 683 4.58 -24.20 -6.79
CA PRO A 683 4.74 -25.66 -6.70
C PRO A 683 4.73 -26.38 -8.05
N LEU A 684 3.99 -25.87 -9.04
CA LEU A 684 3.84 -26.49 -10.36
C LEU A 684 4.91 -26.07 -11.37
N MET A 685 5.73 -25.03 -11.04
CA MET A 685 6.66 -24.42 -11.97
C MET A 685 8.00 -24.16 -11.28
N LYS A 686 9.09 -24.69 -11.85
CA LYS A 686 10.43 -24.50 -11.28
C LYS A 686 11.02 -23.15 -11.68
N THR A 687 10.90 -22.79 -12.96
CA THR A 687 11.47 -21.57 -13.55
C THR A 687 10.41 -20.85 -14.38
N TRP A 688 10.58 -19.55 -14.53
CA TRP A 688 9.79 -18.72 -15.44
C TRP A 688 10.71 -17.89 -16.31
N LYS A 689 10.43 -17.88 -17.62
CA LYS A 689 11.16 -17.06 -18.59
C LYS A 689 10.49 -15.70 -18.69
N MET A 690 11.16 -14.68 -18.22
CA MET A 690 10.77 -13.29 -18.42
C MET A 690 11.31 -12.79 -19.75
N GLU A 691 10.50 -12.09 -20.54
CA GLU A 691 10.87 -11.57 -21.85
C GLU A 691 10.60 -10.06 -21.92
N ASN A 692 11.54 -9.30 -22.40
CA ASN A 692 11.40 -7.87 -22.69
C ASN A 692 11.72 -7.63 -24.16
N LYS A 693 10.86 -6.85 -24.83
CA LYS A 693 11.05 -6.49 -26.25
C LYS A 693 10.97 -4.99 -26.39
N THR A 694 12.06 -4.40 -26.92
CA THR A 694 12.11 -2.98 -27.26
C THR A 694 12.41 -2.85 -28.75
N TYR A 695 11.69 -2.00 -29.43
CA TYR A 695 11.87 -1.80 -30.87
C TYR A 695 11.58 -0.36 -31.27
N ASN A 696 12.35 0.10 -32.25
CA ASN A 696 12.12 1.35 -32.97
C ASN A 696 12.68 1.24 -34.40
N ASN A 697 12.77 2.36 -35.12
CA ASN A 697 13.27 2.36 -36.49
C ASN A 697 14.80 2.10 -36.61
N ALA A 698 15.55 2.20 -35.49
CA ALA A 698 17.00 2.06 -35.48
C ALA A 698 17.47 0.68 -35.00
N PHE A 699 16.70 0.02 -34.13
CA PHE A 699 17.07 -1.28 -33.56
C PHE A 699 15.86 -2.09 -33.07
N THR A 700 16.10 -3.39 -32.89
CA THR A 700 15.26 -4.29 -32.09
C THR A 700 16.11 -4.90 -30.96
N LEU A 701 15.59 -4.91 -29.73
CA LEU A 701 16.22 -5.51 -28.57
C LEU A 701 15.29 -6.58 -27.97
N TYR A 702 15.82 -7.76 -27.78
CA TYR A 702 15.14 -8.88 -27.16
C TYR A 702 15.94 -9.38 -25.96
N GLU A 703 15.37 -9.29 -24.79
CA GLU A 703 16.00 -9.71 -23.54
C GLU A 703 15.20 -10.82 -22.89
N THR A 704 15.88 -11.79 -22.29
CA THR A 704 15.24 -12.85 -21.52
C THR A 704 15.99 -13.12 -20.23
N GLU A 705 15.25 -13.47 -19.21
CA GLU A 705 15.76 -13.90 -17.91
C GLU A 705 14.98 -15.13 -17.44
N ASN A 706 15.69 -16.21 -17.12
CA ASN A 706 15.12 -17.45 -16.58
C ASN A 706 15.21 -17.44 -15.05
N LYS A 707 14.16 -16.98 -14.37
CA LYS A 707 14.11 -16.96 -12.90
C LYS A 707 13.66 -18.27 -12.29
N VAL A 708 14.31 -18.66 -11.18
CA VAL A 708 13.84 -19.77 -10.35
C VAL A 708 12.67 -19.28 -9.48
N MET A 709 11.49 -19.90 -9.68
CA MET A 709 10.24 -19.48 -9.03
C MET A 709 9.83 -20.37 -7.86
N ARG A 710 10.27 -21.66 -7.88
CA ARG A 710 9.88 -22.61 -6.83
C ARG A 710 10.68 -22.39 -5.57
N GLU A 711 9.95 -22.12 -4.49
CA GLU A 711 10.53 -21.94 -3.16
C GLU A 711 9.68 -22.66 -2.11
N PHE A 712 10.34 -23.36 -1.19
CA PHE A 712 9.71 -23.96 -0.01
C PHE A 712 10.15 -23.18 1.22
N GLY A 713 9.21 -22.91 2.12
CA GLY A 713 9.51 -22.18 3.34
C GLY A 713 8.72 -22.68 4.55
N ILE A 714 9.25 -22.38 5.72
CA ILE A 714 8.65 -22.64 7.02
C ILE A 714 8.69 -21.35 7.83
N SER A 715 7.57 -20.99 8.44
CA SER A 715 7.53 -19.88 9.37
C SER A 715 6.87 -20.25 10.69
N VAL A 716 7.33 -19.61 11.77
CA VAL A 716 6.81 -19.75 13.13
C VAL A 716 6.55 -18.37 13.70
N SER A 717 5.37 -18.18 14.28
CA SER A 717 4.98 -16.93 14.93
C SER A 717 4.40 -17.21 16.31
N TYR A 718 4.94 -16.56 17.35
CA TYR A 718 4.47 -16.69 18.72
C TYR A 718 3.97 -15.36 19.25
N ARG A 719 2.72 -15.36 19.73
CA ARG A 719 2.05 -14.20 20.33
C ARG A 719 1.96 -14.35 21.85
N PHE A 720 2.34 -13.30 22.58
CA PHE A 720 2.31 -13.23 24.03
C PHE A 720 1.61 -11.96 24.52
N GLY A 721 1.23 -11.97 25.80
CA GLY A 721 0.51 -10.88 26.43
C GLY A 721 -0.95 -10.79 25.99
N SER A 722 -1.64 -9.81 26.50
CA SER A 722 -2.98 -9.40 26.07
C SER A 722 -3.10 -7.89 26.28
N LEU A 723 -3.33 -7.16 25.20
CA LEU A 723 -3.73 -5.77 25.26
C LEU A 723 -5.25 -5.76 25.27
N THR A 724 -5.84 -5.39 26.39
CA THR A 724 -7.28 -5.33 26.55
C THR A 724 -7.85 -4.01 26.06
N ASP A 725 -6.95 -3.04 25.75
CA ASP A 725 -7.33 -1.74 25.25
C ASP A 725 -6.25 -1.11 24.34
N THR A 726 -6.61 -0.03 23.65
CA THR A 726 -5.78 0.62 22.64
C THR A 726 -5.62 2.11 22.87
N PHE A 727 -4.54 2.64 22.30
CA PHE A 727 -4.21 4.06 22.39
C PHE A 727 -5.20 4.91 21.60
N ARG A 728 -5.50 6.09 22.11
CA ARG A 728 -6.03 7.16 21.29
C ARG A 728 -4.93 7.59 20.34
N LYS A 729 -5.20 7.53 19.03
CA LYS A 729 -4.25 7.95 17.99
C LYS A 729 -4.76 9.20 17.30
N ILE A 730 -3.81 9.99 16.80
CA ILE A 730 -4.10 11.19 16.01
C ILE A 730 -4.83 10.76 14.73
N LYS A 731 -5.88 11.50 14.37
CA LYS A 731 -6.73 11.17 13.22
C LYS A 731 -6.14 11.61 11.88
N ARG A 732 -5.03 12.33 11.87
CA ARG A 732 -4.37 12.86 10.69
C ARG A 732 -2.85 12.83 10.85
N GLY A 733 -2.13 12.66 9.75
CA GLY A 733 -0.69 12.73 9.67
C GLY A 733 -0.25 13.10 8.26
N ILE A 734 0.99 13.51 8.10
CA ILE A 734 1.61 13.86 6.83
C ILE A 734 1.84 12.58 6.02
N VAL A 735 1.50 12.65 4.73
CA VAL A 735 1.86 11.66 3.71
C VAL A 735 2.39 12.45 2.53
N ASN A 736 3.58 12.14 2.04
CA ASN A 736 4.14 12.72 0.83
C ASN A 736 4.27 11.60 -0.21
N ASP A 737 3.37 11.58 -1.18
CA ASP A 737 3.27 10.58 -2.24
C ASP A 737 3.39 11.23 -3.61
N ASP A 738 4.08 12.35 -3.70
CA ASP A 738 4.14 13.20 -4.88
C ASP A 738 5.35 12.94 -5.79
N VAL A 739 6.14 11.91 -5.49
CA VAL A 739 7.34 11.54 -6.25
C VAL A 739 7.15 10.20 -6.96
N LYS A 740 7.54 10.17 -8.24
CA LYS A 740 7.62 8.96 -9.06
C LYS A 740 9.06 8.44 -9.02
N ASP A 741 9.25 7.21 -8.56
CA ASP A 741 10.56 6.55 -8.51
C ASP A 741 10.70 5.52 -9.63
N CYS A 742 11.89 5.46 -10.26
CA CYS A 742 12.25 4.41 -11.22
C CYS A 742 12.56 3.08 -10.55
N GLY A 743 13.04 3.14 -9.29
CA GLY A 743 13.66 2.01 -8.59
C GLY A 743 12.68 1.11 -7.83
N GLY A 744 11.39 1.43 -7.85
CA GLY A 744 10.39 0.48 -7.39
C GLY A 744 10.41 -0.71 -8.36
N LYS A 745 10.97 -1.85 -7.97
CA LYS A 745 10.49 -3.11 -8.53
C LYS A 745 8.97 -3.04 -8.36
N ASP A 746 8.27 -2.63 -9.44
CA ASP A 746 6.82 -2.75 -9.50
C ASP A 746 6.52 -4.24 -9.33
N VAL A 747 6.46 -4.70 -8.09
CA VAL A 747 5.81 -5.94 -7.70
C VAL A 747 4.31 -5.61 -7.71
N ASP A 748 3.84 -5.21 -8.88
CA ASP A 748 2.42 -5.08 -9.17
C ASP A 748 1.84 -6.42 -9.60
#